data_f70eb22cab6c6ae69c72388c037e77b4
#
_entry.id   f70eb22cab6c6ae69c72388c037e77b4
#
_cell.length_a   1.000
_cell.length_b   1.000
_cell.length_c   1.000
_cell.angle_alpha   90.00
_cell.angle_beta   90.00
_cell.angle_gamma   90.00
#
_symmetry.space_group_name_H-M   'P 1'
#
loop_
_entity.id
_entity.type
_entity.pdbx_description
1 polymer ?
#
loop_
_entity_poly.entity_id
_entity_poly.type
_entity_poly.pdbx_seq_one_letter_code
_entity_poly.pdbx_strand_id
1 'polypeptide(L)'
;MKKQLVSILFALCMVLCLVPLAAFAEGETEKVQEVTNQTDLFNAVADTSVTTVKLTANIDISSSLTVNRAVTLDLNGYVLKYESENNGSVIVVEGGGQLTIEDSNTSNLSHRFNPNGKLWVLDDASGTEAVTGGVITGGMGTDISTSGGTTWYCGGGVYIEPGGQLTMTGGNIIGCSAECGGGVCIDSELNGKQGQFSMTGGSIAGCVASDIGGGVFASGTFKMSGQAVIRSCTAESATQFVCGGGVYVNLSSSFEMSGEAKIKGCQAISTSSNSSNGGGVYVNSSSSFVMSEKAQIEGCQAISNSSRSKGGGVHLSNNTTLTLSGSAVIQNCTATNSANPGEAYGGGVSAACVKEITLADSAHIVGCAAANGSGLYITGSLASPNVYGKLYANGGSVDGDVVLGDTEEDGPCTITGSGGTVFNGKVTVTPGSTIESGTFNGEVINNGTITGGTFSGGITGTPALATGSGTETDPYRIGTAEGLKWFRDKVNNAAKTEDSKICAELTEDIDLSGEAWTPIGIGNHFYSGTPPYAGIFDGKGHTIKNLSIDSSNQYVGLFGYVYGGTIRNLTVSGSVKSIEHTGGIAGGAESSTFENCANQCAVQGGTTGGIIGFVSDSEDLTVRDCYNVGRITTTTGNNVGGIIGQCINKFVTIRNCYNAGTVTGTANVGAIIGNYSSDKIYNCYYLEGSVTRAGNGDTVSIPKTATEFADGTVLALLKAGERDNNADPWDTTCKYLESAGMTLPVLARQNLTVHAHVWSAYTTDTAAKTHTHSCACGVAETEACTITPATCKDGSACAVCGQQYGGPDTGKHADLQHFPAVAATTDAEGNKEYWYCGGCGKYFSDAAAETEITRADTVTAKLPQPTTPPTASPTAQPTTAPQAAEQPRRTAQPTVQPTAAPTVQPVSTIPATGDTSSPILWAALLLCSGAGLAVTAYKKNRHRS
;
A
#
# COMPACT_ATOMS: atom_id res chain seq x y z
N MET A 1 -8.73 -7.39 -9.18
CA MET A 1 -9.85 -8.35 -9.34
C MET A 1 -9.62 -9.70 -8.66
N LYS A 2 -8.51 -10.45 -8.81
CA LYS A 2 -8.33 -11.72 -8.07
C LYS A 2 -8.19 -11.58 -6.54
N LYS A 3 -7.57 -10.51 -6.03
CA LYS A 3 -7.46 -10.26 -4.58
C LYS A 3 -8.78 -9.79 -3.95
N GLN A 4 -9.60 -9.06 -4.68
CA GLN A 4 -10.92 -8.63 -4.20
C GLN A 4 -11.92 -9.79 -4.16
N LEU A 5 -11.82 -10.74 -5.09
CA LEU A 5 -12.66 -11.94 -5.05
C LEU A 5 -12.32 -12.87 -3.87
N VAL A 6 -11.04 -12.93 -3.47
CA VAL A 6 -10.60 -13.72 -2.31
C VAL A 6 -11.05 -13.06 -1.01
N SER A 7 -11.03 -11.72 -0.91
CA SER A 7 -11.54 -11.00 0.26
C SER A 7 -13.06 -11.13 0.39
N ILE A 8 -13.80 -11.09 -0.72
CA ILE A 8 -15.26 -11.30 -0.72
C ILE A 8 -15.60 -12.77 -0.39
N LEU A 9 -14.81 -13.75 -0.87
CA LEU A 9 -15.01 -15.15 -0.52
C LEU A 9 -14.65 -15.43 0.95
N PHE A 10 -13.63 -14.77 1.51
CA PHE A 10 -13.27 -14.86 2.93
C PHE A 10 -14.33 -14.19 3.81
N ALA A 11 -14.86 -13.02 3.41
CA ALA A 11 -15.98 -12.37 4.10
C ALA A 11 -17.26 -13.23 4.03
N LEU A 12 -17.56 -13.85 2.88
CA LEU A 12 -18.70 -14.74 2.72
C LEU A 12 -18.54 -16.05 3.52
N CYS A 13 -17.34 -16.62 3.60
CA CYS A 13 -17.06 -17.76 4.47
C CYS A 13 -17.12 -17.41 5.95
N MET A 14 -16.67 -16.20 6.38
CA MET A 14 -16.80 -15.76 7.76
C MET A 14 -18.28 -15.50 8.15
N VAL A 15 -19.07 -14.94 7.25
CA VAL A 15 -20.51 -14.76 7.48
C VAL A 15 -21.24 -16.10 7.53
N LEU A 16 -20.83 -17.10 6.74
CA LEU A 16 -21.39 -18.46 6.79
C LEU A 16 -20.93 -19.29 8.00
N CYS A 17 -19.78 -18.96 8.61
CA CYS A 17 -19.33 -19.61 9.84
C CYS A 17 -19.87 -18.93 11.13
N LEU A 18 -20.52 -17.76 11.00
CA LEU A 18 -21.10 -17.01 12.13
C LEU A 18 -22.62 -17.16 12.25
N VAL A 19 -23.25 -17.90 11.34
CA VAL A 19 -24.59 -18.42 11.62
C VAL A 19 -24.36 -19.68 12.47
N PRO A 20 -24.72 -19.70 13.75
CA PRO A 20 -24.80 -20.97 14.46
C PRO A 20 -25.74 -21.83 13.63
N LEU A 21 -25.25 -22.99 13.12
CA LEU A 21 -26.13 -24.06 12.69
C LEU A 21 -26.93 -24.41 13.95
N ALA A 22 -28.03 -23.68 14.17
CA ALA A 22 -29.08 -24.20 14.98
C ALA A 22 -29.49 -25.48 14.24
N ALA A 23 -29.05 -26.62 14.74
CA ALA A 23 -29.61 -27.89 14.38
C ALA A 23 -31.12 -27.62 14.46
N PHE A 24 -31.85 -27.84 13.35
CA PHE A 24 -33.30 -27.94 13.39
C PHE A 24 -33.61 -29.14 14.26
N ALA A 25 -33.62 -28.95 15.59
CA ALA A 25 -34.36 -29.76 16.50
C ALA A 25 -35.81 -29.38 16.28
N GLU A 26 -36.61 -30.31 15.84
CA GLU A 26 -38.02 -30.15 15.68
C GLU A 26 -38.63 -29.56 16.96
N GLY A 27 -39.13 -28.33 16.92
CA GLY A 27 -40.26 -27.86 17.72
C GLY A 27 -40.06 -27.73 19.22
N GLU A 28 -38.98 -27.12 19.72
CA GLU A 28 -39.09 -26.43 21.02
C GLU A 28 -39.88 -25.15 20.81
N THR A 29 -41.11 -25.14 21.27
CA THR A 29 -41.93 -23.93 21.32
C THR A 29 -41.23 -22.92 22.26
N GLU A 30 -40.88 -21.76 21.71
CA GLU A 30 -40.34 -20.65 22.52
C GLU A 30 -41.27 -20.41 23.72
N LYS A 31 -40.71 -20.64 24.92
CA LYS A 31 -41.47 -20.44 26.16
C LYS A 31 -41.05 -19.10 26.72
N VAL A 32 -41.89 -18.11 26.49
CA VAL A 32 -41.76 -16.77 27.06
C VAL A 32 -42.37 -16.75 28.46
N GLN A 33 -41.61 -16.27 29.44
CA GLN A 33 -42.08 -16.06 30.80
C GLN A 33 -42.09 -14.57 31.12
N GLU A 34 -43.28 -14.01 31.32
CA GLU A 34 -43.46 -12.64 31.80
C GLU A 34 -43.18 -12.54 33.29
N VAL A 35 -42.45 -11.48 33.73
CA VAL A 35 -42.05 -11.27 35.12
C VAL A 35 -42.27 -9.82 35.57
N THR A 36 -42.60 -9.62 36.84
CA THR A 36 -42.92 -8.31 37.41
C THR A 36 -42.11 -7.98 38.65
N ASN A 37 -41.34 -8.92 39.20
CA ASN A 37 -40.58 -8.75 40.42
C ASN A 37 -39.30 -9.63 40.41
N GLN A 38 -38.40 -9.40 41.40
CA GLN A 38 -37.12 -10.08 41.50
C GLN A 38 -37.28 -11.62 41.63
N THR A 39 -38.24 -12.11 42.44
CA THR A 39 -38.40 -13.54 42.68
C THR A 39 -38.80 -14.29 41.41
N ASP A 40 -39.75 -13.75 40.66
CA ASP A 40 -40.21 -14.32 39.40
C ASP A 40 -39.10 -14.26 38.33
N LEU A 41 -38.34 -13.17 38.28
CA LEU A 41 -37.17 -13.01 37.37
C LEU A 41 -36.13 -14.10 37.65
N PHE A 42 -35.71 -14.28 38.85
CA PHE A 42 -34.67 -15.28 39.23
C PHE A 42 -35.17 -16.71 38.96
N ASN A 43 -36.39 -17.02 39.31
CA ASN A 43 -37.01 -18.33 39.03
C ASN A 43 -37.09 -18.60 37.52
N ALA A 44 -37.53 -17.62 36.73
CA ALA A 44 -37.63 -17.75 35.26
C ALA A 44 -36.25 -17.94 34.58
N VAL A 45 -35.22 -17.24 35.06
CA VAL A 45 -33.83 -17.41 34.52
C VAL A 45 -33.29 -18.80 34.93
N ALA A 46 -33.63 -19.34 36.11
CA ALA A 46 -33.20 -20.67 36.56
C ALA A 46 -34.02 -21.81 35.86
N ASP A 47 -35.24 -21.58 35.43
CA ASP A 47 -36.07 -22.60 34.76
C ASP A 47 -35.56 -22.93 33.36
N THR A 48 -34.95 -24.09 33.18
CA THR A 48 -34.38 -24.55 31.92
C THR A 48 -35.44 -24.71 30.79
N SER A 49 -36.71 -24.71 31.11
CA SER A 49 -37.77 -24.74 30.09
C SER A 49 -38.14 -23.37 29.52
N VAL A 50 -37.67 -22.27 30.16
CA VAL A 50 -37.93 -20.88 29.70
C VAL A 50 -36.81 -20.44 28.77
N THR A 51 -37.15 -20.06 27.57
CA THR A 51 -36.17 -19.55 26.57
C THR A 51 -36.03 -18.02 26.61
N THR A 52 -37.15 -17.33 26.88
CA THR A 52 -37.22 -15.87 26.93
C THR A 52 -37.89 -15.40 28.22
N VAL A 53 -37.21 -14.55 28.96
CA VAL A 53 -37.74 -13.87 30.14
C VAL A 53 -38.06 -12.43 29.76
N LYS A 54 -39.33 -12.05 29.89
CA LYS A 54 -39.82 -10.73 29.45
C LYS A 54 -40.25 -9.89 30.66
N LEU A 55 -39.69 -8.70 30.79
CA LEU A 55 -40.12 -7.75 31.83
C LEU A 55 -41.47 -7.15 31.47
N THR A 56 -42.36 -7.03 32.45
CA THR A 56 -43.65 -6.32 32.31
C THR A 56 -43.84 -5.27 33.40
N ALA A 57 -42.80 -5.01 34.19
CA ALA A 57 -42.69 -3.91 35.15
C ALA A 57 -41.21 -3.55 35.37
N ASN A 58 -40.95 -2.38 35.97
CA ASN A 58 -39.65 -2.06 36.49
C ASN A 58 -39.35 -3.01 37.68
N ILE A 59 -38.14 -3.55 37.73
CA ILE A 59 -37.72 -4.52 38.72
C ILE A 59 -36.46 -4.05 39.42
N ASP A 60 -36.56 -3.82 40.74
CA ASP A 60 -35.39 -3.62 41.60
C ASP A 60 -34.89 -4.97 42.10
N ILE A 61 -33.58 -5.21 42.02
CA ILE A 61 -32.94 -6.44 42.53
C ILE A 61 -31.89 -6.09 43.57
N SER A 62 -31.81 -6.91 44.63
CA SER A 62 -30.91 -6.73 45.76
C SER A 62 -29.67 -7.64 45.71
N SER A 63 -29.58 -8.50 44.71
CA SER A 63 -28.43 -9.34 44.40
C SER A 63 -28.33 -9.54 42.89
N SER A 64 -27.14 -9.86 42.38
CA SER A 64 -26.88 -10.06 40.96
C SER A 64 -27.75 -11.17 40.37
N LEU A 65 -28.28 -10.95 39.18
CA LEU A 65 -28.96 -11.97 38.37
C LEU A 65 -27.90 -12.87 37.72
N THR A 66 -27.87 -14.14 38.09
CA THR A 66 -26.88 -15.10 37.60
C THR A 66 -27.42 -15.88 36.40
N VAL A 67 -26.67 -15.92 35.30
CA VAL A 67 -27.03 -16.64 34.07
C VAL A 67 -25.97 -17.70 33.78
N ASN A 68 -26.37 -18.99 33.87
CA ASN A 68 -25.45 -20.14 33.65
C ASN A 68 -25.90 -21.05 32.46
N ARG A 69 -26.85 -20.61 31.65
CA ARG A 69 -27.43 -21.33 30.53
C ARG A 69 -27.76 -20.35 29.39
N ALA A 70 -28.25 -20.85 28.27
CA ALA A 70 -28.78 -20.00 27.20
C ALA A 70 -30.18 -19.45 27.61
N VAL A 71 -30.30 -18.09 27.58
CA VAL A 71 -31.57 -17.40 27.88
C VAL A 71 -31.58 -16.01 27.26
N THR A 72 -32.72 -15.59 26.77
CA THR A 72 -33.00 -14.23 26.32
C THR A 72 -33.69 -13.43 27.43
N LEU A 73 -33.18 -12.22 27.71
CA LEU A 73 -33.82 -11.23 28.58
C LEU A 73 -34.38 -10.11 27.71
N ASP A 74 -35.71 -10.08 27.54
CA ASP A 74 -36.41 -8.99 26.89
C ASP A 74 -36.76 -7.93 27.93
N LEU A 75 -36.08 -6.76 27.83
CA LEU A 75 -36.37 -5.64 28.73
C LEU A 75 -37.75 -5.01 28.49
N ASN A 76 -38.31 -5.13 27.28
CA ASN A 76 -39.66 -4.68 26.93
C ASN A 76 -39.94 -3.23 27.37
N GLY A 77 -38.95 -2.36 27.32
CA GLY A 77 -39.04 -0.97 27.71
C GLY A 77 -38.93 -0.69 29.21
N TYR A 78 -38.80 -1.70 30.08
CA TYR A 78 -38.74 -1.54 31.52
C TYR A 78 -37.31 -1.47 32.07
N VAL A 79 -37.18 -1.05 33.34
CA VAL A 79 -35.93 -0.90 34.06
C VAL A 79 -35.63 -2.15 34.90
N LEU A 80 -34.44 -2.71 34.75
CA LEU A 80 -33.83 -3.64 35.70
C LEU A 80 -32.75 -2.89 36.49
N LYS A 81 -33.01 -2.62 37.78
CA LYS A 81 -32.15 -1.82 38.65
C LYS A 81 -31.55 -2.68 39.77
N TYR A 82 -30.22 -2.59 39.92
CA TYR A 82 -29.55 -3.11 41.11
C TYR A 82 -29.66 -2.08 42.23
N GLU A 83 -30.22 -2.52 43.36
CA GLU A 83 -30.46 -1.67 44.52
C GLU A 83 -30.00 -2.44 45.79
N SER A 84 -28.72 -2.31 46.09
CA SER A 84 -28.08 -2.98 47.22
C SER A 84 -27.01 -2.08 47.85
N GLU A 85 -26.80 -2.22 49.19
CA GLU A 85 -25.67 -1.60 49.86
C GLU A 85 -24.32 -2.31 49.54
N ASN A 86 -24.38 -3.51 49.00
CA ASN A 86 -23.19 -4.30 48.63
C ASN A 86 -22.86 -4.07 47.14
N ASN A 87 -21.57 -4.06 46.80
CA ASN A 87 -21.13 -4.09 45.44
C ASN A 87 -21.62 -5.33 44.73
N GLY A 88 -21.95 -5.21 43.45
CA GLY A 88 -22.38 -6.29 42.57
C GLY A 88 -22.72 -5.79 41.18
N SER A 89 -22.56 -6.65 40.21
CA SER A 89 -23.07 -6.42 38.87
C SER A 89 -24.59 -6.60 38.84
N VAL A 90 -25.30 -5.90 37.94
CA VAL A 90 -26.74 -6.21 37.76
C VAL A 90 -26.91 -7.64 37.28
N ILE A 91 -26.07 -8.08 36.34
CA ILE A 91 -26.10 -9.42 35.78
C ILE A 91 -24.69 -10.03 35.80
N VAL A 92 -24.60 -11.32 36.15
CA VAL A 92 -23.40 -12.14 36.02
C VAL A 92 -23.67 -13.26 35.02
N VAL A 93 -22.88 -13.35 33.96
CA VAL A 93 -22.93 -14.45 32.99
C VAL A 93 -21.80 -15.41 33.30
N GLU A 94 -22.17 -16.56 33.93
CA GLU A 94 -21.20 -17.58 34.35
C GLU A 94 -20.53 -18.28 33.15
N GLY A 95 -19.43 -18.96 33.40
CA GLY A 95 -18.70 -19.74 32.40
C GLY A 95 -19.58 -20.84 31.78
N GLY A 96 -19.93 -20.66 30.49
CA GLY A 96 -20.86 -21.52 29.75
C GLY A 96 -22.28 -20.95 29.65
N GLY A 97 -22.63 -19.89 30.37
CA GLY A 97 -23.86 -19.15 30.21
C GLY A 97 -23.88 -18.35 28.88
N GLN A 98 -25.04 -18.23 28.32
CA GLN A 98 -25.29 -17.46 27.09
C GLN A 98 -26.49 -16.54 27.29
N LEU A 99 -26.24 -15.26 27.48
CA LEU A 99 -27.28 -14.25 27.66
C LEU A 99 -27.47 -13.45 26.37
N THR A 100 -28.73 -13.39 25.90
CA THR A 100 -29.12 -12.38 24.92
C THR A 100 -29.95 -11.31 25.63
N ILE A 101 -29.55 -10.06 25.48
CA ILE A 101 -30.36 -8.89 25.92
C ILE A 101 -31.02 -8.30 24.69
N GLU A 102 -32.31 -8.20 24.74
CA GLU A 102 -33.12 -7.52 23.71
C GLU A 102 -34.14 -6.56 24.34
N ASP A 103 -34.79 -5.77 23.51
CA ASP A 103 -35.84 -4.87 23.94
C ASP A 103 -36.93 -4.81 22.89
N SER A 104 -38.02 -5.54 23.11
CA SER A 104 -39.14 -5.64 22.14
C SER A 104 -40.00 -4.39 22.09
N ASN A 105 -39.90 -3.47 23.05
CA ASN A 105 -40.68 -2.24 23.15
C ASN A 105 -39.82 -0.98 23.17
N THR A 106 -39.24 -0.65 22.04
CA THR A 106 -38.34 0.50 21.90
C THR A 106 -39.01 1.86 21.74
N SER A 107 -40.34 1.90 21.60
CA SER A 107 -41.02 3.12 21.11
C SER A 107 -41.86 3.88 22.15
N ASN A 108 -42.22 3.29 23.29
CA ASN A 108 -43.24 3.86 24.17
C ASN A 108 -42.82 4.17 25.59
N LEU A 109 -41.66 3.66 26.07
CA LEU A 109 -41.19 3.95 27.41
C LEU A 109 -39.87 4.72 27.31
N SER A 110 -39.83 5.88 27.97
CA SER A 110 -38.67 6.73 28.07
C SER A 110 -38.29 6.94 29.52
N HIS A 111 -37.10 6.64 29.87
CA HIS A 111 -36.54 6.87 31.20
C HIS A 111 -35.61 8.10 31.17
N ARG A 112 -35.59 8.82 32.30
CA ARG A 112 -34.78 10.04 32.38
C ARG A 112 -33.61 9.84 33.31
N PHE A 113 -32.50 10.37 32.91
CA PHE A 113 -31.25 10.30 33.66
C PHE A 113 -30.74 11.73 33.95
N ASN A 114 -30.08 11.86 35.08
CA ASN A 114 -29.39 13.09 35.45
C ASN A 114 -27.89 12.95 35.12
N PRO A 115 -27.36 13.65 34.09
CA PRO A 115 -25.95 13.60 33.72
C PRO A 115 -25.11 14.63 34.50
N ASN A 116 -25.57 15.22 35.61
CA ASN A 116 -24.88 16.24 36.42
C ASN A 116 -23.58 15.74 37.09
N GLY A 117 -23.23 14.53 36.89
CA GLY A 117 -21.94 13.92 37.17
C GLY A 117 -21.49 13.08 36.00
N LYS A 118 -20.34 12.41 36.13
CA LYS A 118 -19.85 11.49 35.10
C LYS A 118 -20.67 10.22 35.05
N LEU A 119 -21.14 9.76 36.25
CA LEU A 119 -22.12 8.67 36.38
C LEU A 119 -23.54 9.20 36.16
N TRP A 120 -24.26 8.63 35.21
CA TRP A 120 -25.67 9.00 35.01
C TRP A 120 -26.57 8.30 36.03
N VAL A 121 -27.40 9.05 36.70
CA VAL A 121 -28.33 8.53 37.72
C VAL A 121 -29.76 8.58 37.19
N LEU A 122 -30.48 7.45 37.32
CA LEU A 122 -31.90 7.38 36.96
C LEU A 122 -32.70 8.34 37.81
N ASP A 123 -33.43 9.25 37.18
CA ASP A 123 -34.29 10.27 37.80
C ASP A 123 -35.39 10.62 36.82
N ASP A 124 -36.43 9.82 36.80
CA ASP A 124 -37.59 10.02 35.91
C ASP A 124 -38.37 11.31 36.19
N ALA A 125 -38.19 11.91 37.36
CA ALA A 125 -38.88 13.12 37.74
C ALA A 125 -38.22 14.40 37.25
N SER A 126 -36.87 14.47 37.30
CA SER A 126 -36.12 15.71 37.02
C SER A 126 -34.89 15.50 36.08
N GLY A 127 -34.62 14.30 35.64
CA GLY A 127 -33.53 14.00 34.71
C GLY A 127 -33.65 14.75 33.39
N THR A 128 -32.54 15.23 32.87
CA THR A 128 -32.44 16.04 31.64
C THR A 128 -32.14 15.22 30.39
N GLU A 129 -31.56 14.04 30.56
CA GLU A 129 -31.25 13.14 29.45
C GLU A 129 -32.31 12.03 29.34
N ALA A 130 -32.99 11.97 28.22
CA ALA A 130 -34.02 10.96 27.94
C ALA A 130 -33.42 9.77 27.19
N VAL A 131 -33.71 8.57 27.66
CA VAL A 131 -33.35 7.29 27.03
C VAL A 131 -34.60 6.50 26.73
N THR A 132 -34.76 6.07 25.49
CA THR A 132 -35.87 5.29 25.03
C THR A 132 -35.56 3.78 25.10
N GLY A 133 -36.53 2.98 25.54
CA GLY A 133 -36.42 1.54 25.66
C GLY A 133 -35.93 1.08 27.03
N GLY A 134 -35.84 -0.24 27.21
CA GLY A 134 -35.52 -0.87 28.47
C GLY A 134 -34.10 -0.59 28.95
N VAL A 135 -33.89 -0.57 30.27
CA VAL A 135 -32.64 -0.13 30.89
C VAL A 135 -32.19 -1.10 31.98
N ILE A 136 -30.86 -1.38 31.99
CA ILE A 136 -30.11 -2.04 33.07
C ILE A 136 -29.28 -0.98 33.75
N THR A 137 -29.39 -0.80 35.07
CA THR A 137 -28.76 0.29 35.80
C THR A 137 -28.43 -0.03 37.27
N GLY A 138 -27.55 0.78 37.89
CA GLY A 138 -27.31 0.82 39.33
C GLY A 138 -26.27 -0.18 39.84
N GLY A 139 -25.69 -1.03 38.99
CA GLY A 139 -24.65 -1.96 39.43
C GLY A 139 -23.29 -1.31 39.69
N MET A 140 -22.54 -1.89 40.62
CA MET A 140 -21.27 -1.38 41.15
C MET A 140 -20.09 -2.34 40.97
N GLY A 141 -20.26 -3.39 40.17
CA GLY A 141 -19.24 -4.39 39.82
C GLY A 141 -19.16 -5.58 40.78
N THR A 142 -18.90 -6.74 40.20
CA THR A 142 -18.69 -8.00 40.91
C THR A 142 -17.25 -8.06 41.48
N ASP A 143 -17.11 -8.54 42.71
CA ASP A 143 -15.85 -8.79 43.39
C ASP A 143 -15.06 -9.91 42.69
N ILE A 144 -13.89 -9.60 42.18
CA ILE A 144 -12.94 -10.55 41.62
C ILE A 144 -11.68 -10.56 42.47
N SER A 145 -11.57 -11.53 43.36
CA SER A 145 -10.39 -11.70 44.20
C SER A 145 -9.27 -12.40 43.43
N THR A 146 -8.15 -11.71 43.27
CA THR A 146 -6.95 -12.32 42.65
C THR A 146 -6.20 -13.18 43.65
N SER A 147 -5.44 -14.17 43.15
CA SER A 147 -4.57 -15.04 43.99
C SER A 147 -3.49 -14.26 44.77
N GLY A 148 -3.33 -12.97 44.51
CA GLY A 148 -2.43 -12.03 45.19
C GLY A 148 -3.07 -11.23 46.33
N GLY A 149 -4.37 -11.44 46.59
CA GLY A 149 -5.11 -10.74 47.66
C GLY A 149 -5.58 -9.34 47.30
N THR A 150 -5.52 -8.95 46.05
CA THR A 150 -6.12 -7.71 45.55
C THR A 150 -7.52 -8.01 45.02
N THR A 151 -8.50 -7.28 45.50
CA THR A 151 -9.88 -7.36 45.06
C THR A 151 -10.13 -6.29 44.00
N TRP A 152 -10.74 -6.66 42.89
CA TRP A 152 -11.20 -5.76 41.81
C TRP A 152 -12.70 -5.88 41.67
N TYR A 153 -13.38 -4.76 41.50
CA TYR A 153 -14.81 -4.72 41.21
C TYR A 153 -15.00 -4.52 39.70
N CYS A 154 -15.58 -5.49 39.01
CA CYS A 154 -15.66 -5.51 37.54
C CYS A 154 -17.10 -5.66 37.02
N GLY A 155 -17.40 -4.96 35.89
CA GLY A 155 -18.64 -5.10 35.16
C GLY A 155 -19.87 -4.59 35.91
N GLY A 156 -19.99 -3.27 36.10
CA GLY A 156 -21.10 -2.71 36.85
C GLY A 156 -22.47 -3.17 36.33
N GLY A 157 -22.73 -3.04 35.04
CA GLY A 157 -23.97 -3.55 34.44
C GLY A 157 -23.95 -5.06 34.27
N VAL A 158 -22.95 -5.58 33.56
CA VAL A 158 -22.81 -7.03 33.30
C VAL A 158 -21.36 -7.47 33.49
N TYR A 159 -21.17 -8.50 34.27
CA TYR A 159 -19.92 -9.23 34.38
C TYR A 159 -20.02 -10.56 33.63
N ILE A 160 -19.08 -10.81 32.71
CA ILE A 160 -19.01 -12.02 31.90
C ILE A 160 -17.79 -12.82 32.32
N GLU A 161 -18.03 -13.98 32.97
CA GLU A 161 -16.98 -14.89 33.38
C GLU A 161 -16.24 -15.52 32.18
N PRO A 162 -15.05 -16.07 32.38
CA PRO A 162 -14.34 -16.83 31.36
C PRO A 162 -15.18 -17.97 30.77
N GLY A 163 -15.47 -17.85 29.44
CA GLY A 163 -16.32 -18.80 28.71
C GLY A 163 -17.82 -18.45 28.70
N GLY A 164 -18.24 -17.39 29.39
CA GLY A 164 -19.56 -16.80 29.30
C GLY A 164 -19.74 -16.02 27.99
N GLN A 165 -20.97 -15.88 27.50
CA GLN A 165 -21.29 -15.16 26.28
C GLN A 165 -22.43 -14.18 26.51
N LEU A 166 -22.25 -12.92 26.08
CA LEU A 166 -23.28 -11.90 26.04
C LEU A 166 -23.55 -11.49 24.60
N THR A 167 -24.79 -11.47 24.20
CA THR A 167 -25.28 -10.83 22.97
C THR A 167 -26.25 -9.72 23.35
N MET A 168 -26.03 -8.50 22.80
CA MET A 168 -26.93 -7.37 23.01
C MET A 168 -27.45 -6.90 21.67
N THR A 169 -28.72 -7.11 21.42
CA THR A 169 -29.40 -6.69 20.18
C THR A 169 -30.27 -5.44 20.37
N GLY A 170 -30.61 -5.12 21.61
CA GLY A 170 -31.39 -3.96 22.02
C GLY A 170 -31.23 -3.63 23.49
N GLY A 171 -31.98 -2.68 24.02
CA GLY A 171 -31.92 -2.21 25.40
C GLY A 171 -30.71 -1.35 25.71
N ASN A 172 -30.58 -0.92 26.95
CA ASN A 172 -29.57 0.04 27.36
C ASN A 172 -28.93 -0.37 28.69
N ILE A 173 -27.61 -0.24 28.81
CA ILE A 173 -26.86 -0.35 30.08
C ILE A 173 -26.40 1.05 30.46
N ILE A 174 -26.98 1.63 31.50
CA ILE A 174 -26.80 3.04 31.84
C ILE A 174 -26.49 3.27 33.30
N GLY A 175 -25.55 4.17 33.59
CA GLY A 175 -25.31 4.64 34.94
C GLY A 175 -24.85 3.52 35.88
N CYS A 176 -24.04 2.62 35.39
CA CYS A 176 -23.37 1.58 36.17
C CYS A 176 -21.92 2.01 36.48
N SER A 177 -21.36 1.52 37.55
CA SER A 177 -19.99 1.82 37.96
C SER A 177 -19.20 0.58 38.37
N ALA A 178 -17.87 0.65 38.23
CA ALA A 178 -16.96 -0.44 38.62
C ALA A 178 -15.52 0.11 38.72
N GLU A 179 -14.57 -0.71 39.08
CA GLU A 179 -13.15 -0.39 38.88
C GLU A 179 -12.74 -0.67 37.46
N CYS A 180 -13.22 -1.80 36.90
CA CYS A 180 -12.98 -2.19 35.53
C CYS A 180 -14.30 -2.47 34.80
N GLY A 181 -14.52 -1.81 33.65
CA GLY A 181 -15.73 -2.01 32.86
C GLY A 181 -16.99 -1.49 33.56
N GLY A 182 -17.15 -0.16 33.69
CA GLY A 182 -18.30 0.42 34.39
C GLY A 182 -19.65 -0.10 33.87
N GLY A 183 -19.78 -0.27 32.52
CA GLY A 183 -20.94 -0.93 31.92
C GLY A 183 -20.80 -2.45 31.87
N VAL A 184 -19.80 -2.97 31.19
CA VAL A 184 -19.58 -4.40 30.93
C VAL A 184 -18.12 -4.78 31.17
N CYS A 185 -17.88 -5.89 31.83
CA CYS A 185 -16.59 -6.53 31.95
C CYS A 185 -16.63 -7.91 31.28
N ILE A 186 -15.69 -8.15 30.37
CA ILE A 186 -15.45 -9.46 29.76
C ILE A 186 -14.18 -10.01 30.37
N ASP A 187 -14.25 -11.15 31.10
CA ASP A 187 -13.10 -11.74 31.76
C ASP A 187 -12.50 -12.93 30.99
N SER A 188 -11.27 -13.31 31.32
CA SER A 188 -10.55 -14.42 30.71
C SER A 188 -9.68 -15.15 31.71
N GLU A 189 -9.61 -16.47 31.62
CA GLU A 189 -8.67 -17.29 32.37
C GLU A 189 -7.28 -17.36 31.75
N LEU A 190 -6.24 -17.47 32.57
CA LEU A 190 -4.86 -17.73 32.11
C LEU A 190 -4.73 -19.02 31.27
N ASN A 191 -5.70 -19.93 31.34
CA ASN A 191 -5.73 -21.21 30.63
C ASN A 191 -6.44 -21.16 29.28
N GLY A 192 -6.81 -19.96 28.78
CA GLY A 192 -7.29 -19.75 27.42
C GLY A 192 -8.80 -19.74 27.25
N LYS A 193 -9.61 -19.88 28.29
CA LYS A 193 -11.04 -19.57 28.18
C LYS A 193 -11.23 -18.06 28.21
N GLN A 194 -11.97 -17.54 27.26
CA GLN A 194 -12.29 -16.11 27.13
C GLN A 194 -13.80 -15.91 27.14
N GLY A 195 -14.24 -14.87 27.84
CA GLY A 195 -15.58 -14.35 27.69
C GLY A 195 -15.78 -13.72 26.33
N GLN A 196 -17.03 -13.64 25.88
CA GLN A 196 -17.37 -13.04 24.57
C GLN A 196 -18.54 -12.06 24.73
N PHE A 197 -18.43 -10.92 24.08
CA PHE A 197 -19.50 -9.94 23.98
C PHE A 197 -19.73 -9.53 22.51
N SER A 198 -20.99 -9.66 22.05
CA SER A 198 -21.42 -9.18 20.74
C SER A 198 -22.54 -8.17 20.91
N MET A 199 -22.36 -6.94 20.40
CA MET A 199 -23.33 -5.85 20.48
C MET A 199 -23.72 -5.43 19.07
N THR A 200 -24.94 -5.70 18.67
CA THR A 200 -25.46 -5.33 17.33
C THR A 200 -26.47 -4.18 17.39
N GLY A 201 -26.96 -3.86 18.56
CA GLY A 201 -27.88 -2.76 18.84
C GLY A 201 -27.82 -2.35 20.31
N GLY A 202 -28.69 -1.43 20.70
CA GLY A 202 -28.72 -0.90 22.06
C GLY A 202 -27.60 0.08 22.41
N SER A 203 -27.51 0.48 23.68
CA SER A 203 -26.50 1.43 24.11
C SER A 203 -25.88 1.12 25.47
N ILE A 204 -24.60 1.50 25.64
CA ILE A 204 -23.91 1.59 26.94
C ILE A 204 -23.61 3.08 27.17
N ALA A 205 -24.18 3.70 28.20
CA ALA A 205 -24.10 5.13 28.37
C ALA A 205 -23.92 5.61 29.82
N GLY A 206 -23.16 6.70 30.02
CA GLY A 206 -22.99 7.32 31.33
C GLY A 206 -22.50 6.38 32.42
N CYS A 207 -21.75 5.33 32.05
CA CYS A 207 -21.11 4.40 32.95
C CYS A 207 -19.71 4.92 33.35
N VAL A 208 -19.26 4.56 34.55
CA VAL A 208 -17.98 5.03 35.11
C VAL A 208 -17.12 3.89 35.62
N ALA A 209 -15.85 3.89 35.18
CA ALA A 209 -14.83 3.07 35.83
C ALA A 209 -13.87 3.95 36.64
N SER A 210 -13.50 3.50 37.85
CA SER A 210 -12.52 4.21 38.67
C SER A 210 -11.07 3.94 38.23
N ASP A 211 -10.87 3.11 37.24
CA ASP A 211 -9.54 2.80 36.69
C ASP A 211 -9.58 2.65 35.14
N ILE A 212 -10.17 1.59 34.61
CA ILE A 212 -10.08 1.24 33.18
C ILE A 212 -11.42 0.80 32.56
N GLY A 213 -11.65 1.19 31.31
CA GLY A 213 -12.84 0.77 30.56
C GLY A 213 -14.14 1.35 31.08
N GLY A 214 -14.35 2.66 30.99
CA GLY A 214 -15.57 3.31 31.50
C GLY A 214 -16.87 2.68 31.01
N GLY A 215 -16.94 2.35 29.72
CA GLY A 215 -18.05 1.58 29.14
C GLY A 215 -17.80 0.08 29.22
N VAL A 216 -16.70 -0.41 28.62
CA VAL A 216 -16.39 -1.84 28.49
C VAL A 216 -14.91 -2.10 28.82
N PHE A 217 -14.70 -3.11 29.63
CA PHE A 217 -13.41 -3.77 29.79
C PHE A 217 -13.44 -5.12 29.09
N ALA A 218 -12.54 -5.35 28.12
CA ALA A 218 -12.53 -6.55 27.30
C ALA A 218 -11.23 -7.35 27.47
N SER A 219 -11.28 -8.43 28.24
CA SER A 219 -10.21 -9.43 28.35
C SER A 219 -10.54 -10.68 27.53
N GLY A 220 -11.13 -10.50 26.34
CA GLY A 220 -11.58 -11.54 25.43
C GLY A 220 -11.97 -10.97 24.08
N THR A 221 -13.01 -11.52 23.48
CA THR A 221 -13.51 -11.05 22.18
C THR A 221 -14.68 -10.09 22.38
N PHE A 222 -14.52 -8.87 21.88
CA PHE A 222 -15.61 -7.89 21.83
C PHE A 222 -15.92 -7.52 20.37
N LYS A 223 -17.21 -7.55 19.99
CA LYS A 223 -17.68 -7.13 18.67
C LYS A 223 -18.81 -6.13 18.81
N MET A 224 -18.68 -5.02 18.07
CA MET A 224 -19.72 -4.01 17.91
C MET A 224 -20.11 -3.88 16.45
N SER A 225 -21.39 -3.95 16.15
CA SER A 225 -21.88 -3.76 14.77
C SER A 225 -23.29 -3.16 14.73
N GLY A 226 -23.88 -3.08 13.54
CA GLY A 226 -25.20 -2.51 13.39
C GLY A 226 -25.28 -1.06 13.83
N GLN A 227 -26.20 -0.76 14.75
CA GLN A 227 -26.37 0.58 15.33
C GLN A 227 -25.98 0.66 16.82
N ALA A 228 -25.13 -0.25 17.27
CA ALA A 228 -24.64 -0.28 18.65
C ALA A 228 -23.91 1.01 19.04
N VAL A 229 -24.16 1.53 20.25
CA VAL A 229 -23.58 2.79 20.71
C VAL A 229 -22.97 2.68 22.10
N ILE A 230 -21.70 3.12 22.26
CA ILE A 230 -21.12 3.41 23.57
C ILE A 230 -20.95 4.92 23.66
N ARG A 231 -21.56 5.57 24.68
CA ARG A 231 -21.53 7.02 24.76
C ARG A 231 -21.38 7.57 26.16
N SER A 232 -20.67 8.69 26.29
CA SER A 232 -20.55 9.45 27.53
C SER A 232 -20.10 8.58 28.72
N CYS A 233 -19.30 7.55 28.46
CA CYS A 233 -18.69 6.73 29.50
C CYS A 233 -17.36 7.30 29.92
N THR A 234 -16.98 7.14 31.18
CA THR A 234 -15.79 7.76 31.74
C THR A 234 -14.95 6.74 32.51
N ALA A 235 -13.66 6.66 32.20
CA ALA A 235 -12.66 6.11 33.11
C ALA A 235 -11.98 7.26 33.83
N GLU A 236 -11.90 7.23 35.20
CA GLU A 236 -11.32 8.30 35.99
C GLU A 236 -10.60 7.80 37.24
N SER A 237 -9.36 8.23 37.44
CA SER A 237 -8.61 7.90 38.64
C SER A 237 -7.77 9.09 39.14
N ALA A 238 -7.68 9.19 40.47
CA ALA A 238 -6.77 10.10 41.15
C ALA A 238 -5.44 9.46 41.54
N THR A 239 -5.29 8.15 41.41
CA THR A 239 -4.13 7.42 41.93
C THR A 239 -3.47 6.49 40.93
N GLN A 240 -4.16 6.12 39.85
CA GLN A 240 -3.70 5.14 38.87
C GLN A 240 -3.66 5.70 37.44
N PHE A 241 -3.09 4.93 36.51
CA PHE A 241 -3.20 5.17 35.07
C PHE A 241 -4.65 4.96 34.63
N VAL A 242 -5.15 5.85 33.78
CA VAL A 242 -6.52 5.77 33.29
C VAL A 242 -6.53 5.44 31.84
N CYS A 243 -7.26 4.41 31.46
CA CYS A 243 -7.25 3.93 30.08
C CYS A 243 -8.64 3.52 29.59
N GLY A 244 -8.98 3.90 28.35
CA GLY A 244 -10.20 3.48 27.68
C GLY A 244 -11.48 4.05 28.28
N GLY A 245 -11.76 5.34 28.06
CA GLY A 245 -13.01 5.95 28.54
C GLY A 245 -14.25 5.25 28.02
N GLY A 246 -14.26 4.85 26.74
CA GLY A 246 -15.29 4.00 26.17
C GLY A 246 -14.97 2.51 26.34
N VAL A 247 -13.84 2.07 25.79
CA VAL A 247 -13.44 0.65 25.75
C VAL A 247 -11.97 0.48 26.11
N TYR A 248 -11.69 -0.46 26.99
CA TYR A 248 -10.35 -0.98 27.26
C TYR A 248 -10.24 -2.40 26.71
N VAL A 249 -9.32 -2.63 25.76
CA VAL A 249 -9.00 -3.95 25.22
C VAL A 249 -7.75 -4.48 25.91
N ASN A 250 -7.90 -5.53 26.70
CA ASN A 250 -6.83 -6.07 27.54
C ASN A 250 -5.85 -6.93 26.71
N LEU A 251 -4.78 -7.41 27.37
CA LEU A 251 -3.72 -8.22 26.77
C LEU A 251 -4.25 -9.40 25.92
N SER A 252 -3.72 -9.53 24.69
CA SER A 252 -4.04 -10.62 23.76
C SER A 252 -5.53 -10.77 23.42
N SER A 253 -6.26 -9.66 23.45
CA SER A 253 -7.70 -9.58 23.18
C SER A 253 -7.99 -8.95 21.82
N SER A 254 -9.24 -9.04 21.37
CA SER A 254 -9.66 -8.46 20.08
C SER A 254 -10.92 -7.62 20.23
N PHE A 255 -10.92 -6.49 19.54
CA PHE A 255 -12.08 -5.63 19.39
C PHE A 255 -12.35 -5.38 17.91
N GLU A 256 -13.60 -5.58 17.49
CA GLU A 256 -14.06 -5.31 16.12
C GLU A 256 -15.23 -4.35 16.14
N MET A 257 -15.17 -3.27 15.34
CA MET A 257 -16.27 -2.36 15.07
C MET A 257 -16.65 -2.35 13.59
N SER A 258 -17.93 -2.53 13.29
CA SER A 258 -18.42 -2.50 11.91
C SER A 258 -19.84 -1.91 11.84
N GLY A 259 -20.44 -1.90 10.66
CA GLY A 259 -21.77 -1.32 10.47
C GLY A 259 -21.78 0.19 10.69
N GLU A 260 -22.76 0.67 11.43
CA GLU A 260 -22.88 2.07 11.86
C GLU A 260 -22.61 2.23 13.38
N ALA A 261 -21.86 1.29 13.97
CA ALA A 261 -21.50 1.28 15.39
C ALA A 261 -20.73 2.55 15.78
N LYS A 262 -20.98 3.07 16.99
CA LYS A 262 -20.41 4.35 17.45
C LYS A 262 -19.87 4.29 18.87
N ILE A 263 -18.70 4.92 19.06
CA ILE A 263 -18.18 5.32 20.37
C ILE A 263 -18.15 6.84 20.40
N LYS A 264 -18.91 7.45 21.32
CA LYS A 264 -19.11 8.90 21.28
C LYS A 264 -18.97 9.57 22.63
N GLY A 265 -18.17 10.68 22.69
CA GLY A 265 -18.08 11.53 23.87
C GLY A 265 -17.58 10.84 25.13
N CYS A 266 -16.82 9.74 24.99
CA CYS A 266 -16.24 9.00 26.12
C CYS A 266 -14.95 9.68 26.58
N GLN A 267 -14.60 9.53 27.87
CA GLN A 267 -13.49 10.25 28.48
C GLN A 267 -12.59 9.33 29.32
N ALA A 268 -11.27 9.46 29.15
CA ALA A 268 -10.28 8.96 30.08
C ALA A 268 -9.69 10.16 30.83
N ILE A 269 -9.87 10.24 32.16
CA ILE A 269 -9.54 11.43 32.95
C ILE A 269 -8.60 11.05 34.10
N SER A 270 -7.35 11.51 34.03
CA SER A 270 -6.42 11.43 35.17
C SER A 270 -6.37 12.76 35.91
N THR A 271 -6.73 12.73 37.17
CA THR A 271 -6.65 13.90 38.06
C THR A 271 -5.36 13.91 38.89
N SER A 272 -4.49 12.91 38.72
CA SER A 272 -3.22 12.73 39.41
C SER A 272 -2.00 13.02 38.50
N SER A 273 -0.81 12.62 38.97
CA SER A 273 0.43 12.65 38.18
C SER A 273 0.54 11.52 37.15
N ASN A 274 -0.50 10.70 36.97
CA ASN A 274 -0.50 9.59 36.02
C ASN A 274 -1.08 10.00 34.65
N SER A 275 -0.79 9.20 33.61
CA SER A 275 -1.26 9.46 32.26
C SER A 275 -2.71 9.06 32.05
N SER A 276 -3.36 9.71 31.08
CA SER A 276 -4.66 9.32 30.55
C SER A 276 -4.49 8.83 29.10
N ASN A 277 -5.04 7.66 28.78
CA ASN A 277 -4.80 7.01 27.50
C ASN A 277 -6.11 6.47 26.89
N GLY A 278 -6.37 6.79 25.61
CA GLY A 278 -7.52 6.31 24.88
C GLY A 278 -8.87 6.82 25.39
N GLY A 279 -9.23 8.06 25.11
CA GLY A 279 -10.53 8.61 25.50
C GLY A 279 -11.69 7.77 24.96
N GLY A 280 -11.65 7.35 23.72
CA GLY A 280 -12.56 6.38 23.13
C GLY A 280 -12.15 4.94 23.42
N VAL A 281 -11.00 4.53 22.92
CA VAL A 281 -10.50 3.15 22.97
C VAL A 281 -9.03 3.11 23.40
N TYR A 282 -8.72 2.24 24.33
CA TYR A 282 -7.36 1.83 24.64
C TYR A 282 -7.13 0.37 24.24
N VAL A 283 -6.04 0.10 23.52
CA VAL A 283 -5.68 -1.25 23.08
C VAL A 283 -4.36 -1.63 23.75
N ASN A 284 -4.41 -2.60 24.66
CA ASN A 284 -3.26 -3.06 25.39
C ASN A 284 -2.44 -4.07 24.58
N SER A 285 -1.24 -4.37 25.06
CA SER A 285 -0.19 -5.10 24.33
C SER A 285 -0.66 -6.42 23.72
N SER A 286 -0.16 -6.68 22.50
CA SER A 286 -0.46 -7.88 21.69
C SER A 286 -1.93 -8.07 21.31
N SER A 287 -2.72 -7.01 21.36
CA SER A 287 -4.15 -7.00 21.03
C SER A 287 -4.41 -6.37 19.65
N SER A 288 -5.61 -6.56 19.15
CA SER A 288 -6.02 -6.03 17.85
C SER A 288 -7.30 -5.21 17.94
N PHE A 289 -7.36 -4.13 17.16
CA PHE A 289 -8.56 -3.34 16.96
C PHE A 289 -8.82 -3.14 15.46
N VAL A 290 -10.04 -3.46 15.02
CA VAL A 290 -10.48 -3.31 13.64
C VAL A 290 -11.71 -2.42 13.60
N MET A 291 -11.65 -1.36 12.79
CA MET A 291 -12.82 -0.56 12.42
C MET A 291 -13.06 -0.68 10.91
N SER A 292 -14.29 -0.98 10.54
CA SER A 292 -14.67 -1.15 9.14
C SER A 292 -16.02 -0.55 8.83
N GLU A 293 -16.37 -0.55 7.55
CA GLU A 293 -17.66 -0.05 7.03
C GLU A 293 -17.87 1.44 7.39
N LYS A 294 -18.87 1.78 8.21
CA LYS A 294 -19.20 3.15 8.66
C LYS A 294 -19.01 3.34 10.15
N ALA A 295 -18.24 2.49 10.81
CA ALA A 295 -17.98 2.59 12.25
C ALA A 295 -17.35 3.94 12.61
N GLN A 296 -17.72 4.52 13.76
CA GLN A 296 -17.30 5.86 14.16
C GLN A 296 -16.80 5.94 15.59
N ILE A 297 -15.70 6.69 15.80
CA ILE A 297 -15.30 7.20 17.12
C ILE A 297 -15.36 8.73 17.04
N GLU A 298 -16.19 9.35 17.88
CA GLU A 298 -16.51 10.77 17.79
C GLU A 298 -16.43 11.48 19.13
N GLY A 299 -15.72 12.64 19.18
CA GLY A 299 -15.74 13.56 20.32
C GLY A 299 -15.17 12.97 21.61
N CYS A 300 -14.37 11.93 21.55
CA CYS A 300 -13.78 11.28 22.73
C CYS A 300 -12.55 12.05 23.23
N GLN A 301 -12.25 11.95 24.53
CA GLN A 301 -11.23 12.78 25.16
C GLN A 301 -10.31 12.00 26.09
N ALA A 302 -9.00 12.19 25.95
CA ALA A 302 -8.00 11.81 26.93
C ALA A 302 -7.53 13.08 27.66
N ILE A 303 -7.76 13.16 28.98
CA ILE A 303 -7.54 14.39 29.78
C ILE A 303 -6.61 14.07 30.94
N SER A 304 -5.47 14.76 31.02
CA SER A 304 -4.59 14.69 32.18
C SER A 304 -4.34 16.07 32.75
N ASN A 305 -4.16 16.16 34.07
CA ASN A 305 -3.86 17.40 34.75
C ASN A 305 -2.36 17.68 34.92
N SER A 306 -1.50 16.67 34.81
CA SER A 306 -0.06 16.85 35.11
C SER A 306 0.88 15.89 34.38
N SER A 307 0.39 14.82 33.78
CA SER A 307 1.17 13.85 33.02
C SER A 307 0.69 13.78 31.57
N ARG A 308 1.18 12.83 30.81
CA ARG A 308 0.88 12.67 29.39
C ARG A 308 -0.59 12.32 29.12
N SER A 309 -1.16 12.90 28.08
CA SER A 309 -2.46 12.52 27.51
C SER A 309 -2.25 11.93 26.13
N LYS A 310 -2.75 10.70 25.91
CA LYS A 310 -2.46 9.96 24.67
C LYS A 310 -3.73 9.39 24.05
N GLY A 311 -3.96 9.66 22.75
CA GLY A 311 -5.06 9.10 22.00
C GLY A 311 -6.43 9.57 22.45
N GLY A 312 -6.86 10.78 22.05
CA GLY A 312 -8.22 11.24 22.35
C GLY A 312 -9.26 10.26 21.81
N GLY A 313 -9.12 9.80 20.56
CA GLY A 313 -9.93 8.72 20.00
C GLY A 313 -9.42 7.35 20.42
N VAL A 314 -8.20 7.00 20.01
CA VAL A 314 -7.61 5.66 20.19
C VAL A 314 -6.18 5.77 20.71
N HIS A 315 -5.82 4.98 21.72
CA HIS A 315 -4.43 4.74 22.09
C HIS A 315 -4.07 3.27 21.90
N LEU A 316 -2.93 3.03 21.26
CA LEU A 316 -2.35 1.71 20.98
C LEU A 316 -1.06 1.55 21.77
N SER A 317 -0.96 0.48 22.54
CA SER A 317 0.24 0.09 23.29
C SER A 317 1.10 -0.90 22.52
N ASN A 318 2.11 -1.48 23.17
CA ASN A 318 3.13 -2.32 22.55
C ASN A 318 2.59 -3.49 21.72
N ASN A 319 3.14 -3.74 20.55
CA ASN A 319 2.86 -4.89 19.67
C ASN A 319 1.37 -5.05 19.30
N THR A 320 0.63 -3.96 19.25
CA THR A 320 -0.78 -3.93 18.85
C THR A 320 -0.96 -3.68 17.35
N THR A 321 -2.15 -3.97 16.86
CA THR A 321 -2.55 -3.66 15.48
C THR A 321 -3.82 -2.83 15.46
N LEU A 322 -3.90 -1.86 14.54
CA LEU A 322 -5.10 -1.11 14.21
C LEU A 322 -5.37 -1.20 12.72
N THR A 323 -6.59 -1.55 12.34
CA THR A 323 -7.04 -1.45 10.94
C THR A 323 -8.25 -0.54 10.85
N LEU A 324 -8.14 0.50 10.02
CA LEU A 324 -9.24 1.37 9.62
C LEU A 324 -9.52 1.14 8.13
N SER A 325 -10.72 0.71 7.78
CA SER A 325 -11.11 0.39 6.41
C SER A 325 -12.57 0.76 6.11
N GLY A 326 -13.01 0.57 4.86
CA GLY A 326 -14.33 1.00 4.43
C GLY A 326 -14.46 2.53 4.49
N SER A 327 -15.46 3.02 5.20
CA SER A 327 -15.67 4.44 5.50
C SER A 327 -15.64 4.71 7.01
N ALA A 328 -14.80 3.97 7.74
CA ALA A 328 -14.63 4.15 9.18
C ALA A 328 -14.02 5.53 9.50
N VAL A 329 -14.51 6.18 10.57
CA VAL A 329 -14.10 7.55 10.90
C VAL A 329 -13.72 7.68 12.37
N ILE A 330 -12.57 8.32 12.64
CA ILE A 330 -12.21 8.85 13.94
C ILE A 330 -12.24 10.37 13.84
N GLN A 331 -13.18 11.02 14.57
CA GLN A 331 -13.41 12.44 14.36
C GLN A 331 -13.59 13.23 15.68
N ASN A 332 -13.14 14.49 15.66
CA ASN A 332 -13.36 15.48 16.73
C ASN A 332 -12.88 14.99 18.11
N CYS A 333 -11.91 14.11 18.15
CA CYS A 333 -11.34 13.58 19.38
C CYS A 333 -10.17 14.43 19.85
N THR A 334 -9.96 14.51 21.19
CA THR A 334 -8.96 15.39 21.76
C THR A 334 -8.09 14.72 22.82
N ALA A 335 -6.79 14.97 22.79
CA ALA A 335 -5.91 14.70 23.92
C ALA A 335 -5.45 16.04 24.50
N THR A 336 -5.62 16.24 25.83
CA THR A 336 -5.31 17.51 26.50
C THR A 336 -4.59 17.29 27.83
N ASN A 337 -3.60 18.16 28.09
CA ASN A 337 -2.94 18.24 29.39
C ASN A 337 -3.01 19.69 29.88
N SER A 338 -3.67 19.90 31.02
CA SER A 338 -3.93 21.24 31.51
C SER A 338 -2.72 21.93 32.11
N ALA A 339 -1.81 21.18 32.73
CA ALA A 339 -0.60 21.76 33.34
C ALA A 339 0.55 21.91 32.33
N ASN A 340 0.65 20.96 31.37
CA ASN A 340 1.67 20.97 30.35
C ASN A 340 1.07 20.62 28.97
N PRO A 341 0.52 21.58 28.23
CA PRO A 341 -0.13 21.34 26.94
C PRO A 341 0.74 20.58 25.93
N GLY A 342 2.07 20.72 25.99
CA GLY A 342 3.03 20.00 25.15
C GLY A 342 3.06 18.47 25.36
N GLU A 343 2.53 17.96 26.47
CA GLU A 343 2.46 16.53 26.82
C GLU A 343 1.12 15.87 26.36
N ALA A 344 0.51 16.38 25.29
CA ALA A 344 -0.68 15.84 24.67
C ALA A 344 -0.35 15.26 23.28
N TYR A 345 -0.67 13.97 23.05
CA TYR A 345 -0.21 13.19 21.91
C TYR A 345 -1.36 12.45 21.21
N GLY A 346 -1.46 12.57 19.88
CA GLY A 346 -2.41 11.84 19.07
C GLY A 346 -3.87 12.16 19.37
N GLY A 347 -4.38 13.30 18.90
CA GLY A 347 -5.79 13.67 19.11
C GLY A 347 -6.74 12.61 18.57
N GLY A 348 -6.53 12.14 17.37
CA GLY A 348 -7.24 11.01 16.80
C GLY A 348 -6.67 9.67 17.31
N VAL A 349 -5.42 9.38 16.98
CA VAL A 349 -4.73 8.14 17.32
C VAL A 349 -3.35 8.43 17.88
N SER A 350 -3.02 7.82 19.01
CA SER A 350 -1.67 7.74 19.55
C SER A 350 -1.22 6.29 19.60
N ALA A 351 -0.03 6.00 19.11
CA ALA A 351 0.48 4.65 18.96
C ALA A 351 1.91 4.57 19.50
N ALA A 352 2.14 3.75 20.53
CA ALA A 352 3.45 3.56 21.14
C ALA A 352 3.95 2.14 20.90
N CYS A 353 5.09 1.98 20.24
CA CYS A 353 5.71 0.68 19.93
C CYS A 353 4.75 -0.31 19.25
N VAL A 354 3.89 0.17 18.38
CA VAL A 354 2.89 -0.66 17.70
C VAL A 354 3.52 -1.57 16.65
N LYS A 355 2.87 -2.69 16.38
CA LYS A 355 3.25 -3.56 15.28
C LYS A 355 2.91 -2.88 13.94
N GLU A 356 1.64 -2.53 13.75
CA GLU A 356 1.19 -1.89 12.52
C GLU A 356 -0.12 -1.12 12.70
N ILE A 357 -0.28 -0.06 11.90
CA ILE A 357 -1.53 0.64 11.66
C ILE A 357 -1.80 0.55 10.15
N THR A 358 -3.01 0.18 9.77
CA THR A 358 -3.46 0.18 8.36
C THR A 358 -4.58 1.19 8.17
N LEU A 359 -4.39 2.11 7.23
CA LEU A 359 -5.44 2.96 6.66
C LEU A 359 -5.75 2.47 5.25
N ALA A 360 -7.00 2.15 4.98
CA ALA A 360 -7.43 1.61 3.69
C ALA A 360 -8.78 2.19 3.25
N ASP A 361 -9.10 2.00 1.99
CA ASP A 361 -10.35 2.40 1.35
C ASP A 361 -10.63 3.91 1.49
N SER A 362 -11.70 4.30 2.18
CA SER A 362 -12.12 5.68 2.45
C SER A 362 -12.14 5.99 3.95
N ALA A 363 -11.29 5.35 4.74
CA ALA A 363 -11.22 5.61 6.18
C ALA A 363 -10.64 7.01 6.47
N HIS A 364 -11.15 7.70 7.50
CA HIS A 364 -10.76 9.08 7.81
C HIS A 364 -10.39 9.29 9.28
N ILE A 365 -9.36 10.11 9.50
CA ILE A 365 -9.07 10.70 10.81
C ILE A 365 -9.17 12.22 10.63
N VAL A 366 -10.17 12.88 11.24
CA VAL A 366 -10.52 14.27 10.93
C VAL A 366 -10.96 15.07 12.14
N GLY A 367 -10.63 16.37 12.17
CA GLY A 367 -11.09 17.31 13.20
C GLY A 367 -10.58 17.02 14.61
N CYS A 368 -9.57 16.16 14.76
CA CYS A 368 -8.98 15.79 16.03
C CYS A 368 -7.96 16.83 16.51
N ALA A 369 -7.67 16.89 17.82
CA ALA A 369 -6.76 17.88 18.39
C ALA A 369 -5.85 17.31 19.48
N ALA A 370 -4.56 17.62 19.36
CA ALA A 370 -3.52 17.42 20.38
C ALA A 370 -2.36 18.36 20.07
N ALA A 371 -1.45 18.58 21.02
CA ALA A 371 -0.25 19.38 20.79
C ALA A 371 0.72 18.70 19.83
N ASN A 372 0.83 17.36 19.91
CA ASN A 372 1.71 16.54 19.07
C ASN A 372 0.87 15.56 18.27
N GLY A 373 0.86 15.66 16.93
CA GLY A 373 0.11 14.80 16.04
C GLY A 373 -1.39 14.86 16.29
N SER A 374 -2.04 15.98 15.94
CA SER A 374 -3.48 16.12 16.17
C SER A 374 -4.30 15.03 15.51
N GLY A 375 -3.91 14.56 14.31
CA GLY A 375 -4.46 13.37 13.68
C GLY A 375 -3.86 12.09 14.22
N LEU A 376 -2.53 11.95 14.13
CA LEU A 376 -1.82 10.71 14.41
C LEU A 376 -0.43 10.97 15.02
N TYR A 377 -0.13 10.28 16.11
CA TYR A 377 1.18 10.25 16.73
C TYR A 377 1.64 8.80 16.84
N ILE A 378 2.76 8.46 16.18
CA ILE A 378 3.31 7.08 16.15
C ILE A 378 4.73 7.11 16.65
N THR A 379 5.06 6.21 17.59
CA THR A 379 6.43 5.97 18.03
C THR A 379 6.81 4.50 17.88
N GLY A 380 8.10 4.24 17.58
CA GLY A 380 8.69 2.91 17.51
C GLY A 380 9.28 2.46 18.86
N SER A 381 10.17 1.46 18.85
CA SER A 381 10.89 0.97 20.04
C SER A 381 12.36 0.72 19.73
N LEU A 382 13.25 1.35 20.50
CA LEU A 382 14.71 1.09 20.44
C LEU A 382 15.09 -0.26 21.04
N ALA A 383 14.32 -0.77 22.01
CA ALA A 383 14.62 -2.01 22.71
C ALA A 383 14.30 -3.29 21.91
N SER A 384 13.53 -3.16 20.83
CA SER A 384 13.12 -4.28 19.98
C SER A 384 13.20 -3.85 18.50
N PRO A 385 14.37 -3.96 17.86
CA PRO A 385 14.61 -3.44 16.51
C PRO A 385 13.73 -4.05 15.39
N ASN A 386 12.95 -5.08 15.70
CA ASN A 386 12.03 -5.73 14.77
C ASN A 386 10.55 -5.32 14.96
N VAL A 387 10.23 -4.54 15.99
CA VAL A 387 8.87 -4.04 16.29
C VAL A 387 8.86 -2.53 16.04
N TYR A 388 8.74 -2.15 14.76
CA TYR A 388 8.67 -0.74 14.39
C TYR A 388 7.23 -0.31 14.19
N GLY A 389 6.91 0.95 14.54
CA GLY A 389 5.67 1.60 14.20
C GLY A 389 5.50 1.70 12.69
N LYS A 390 4.75 0.79 12.08
CA LYS A 390 4.46 0.80 10.63
C LYS A 390 3.08 1.36 10.38
N LEU A 391 3.00 2.32 9.46
CA LEU A 391 1.75 2.83 8.93
C LEU A 391 1.62 2.41 7.46
N TYR A 392 0.67 1.52 7.17
CA TYR A 392 0.31 1.13 5.82
C TYR A 392 -0.69 2.14 5.23
N ALA A 393 -0.18 2.99 4.34
CA ALA A 393 -0.91 4.05 3.66
C ALA A 393 -1.60 3.52 2.39
N ASN A 394 -2.68 2.74 2.53
CA ASN A 394 -3.34 2.05 1.44
C ASN A 394 -4.62 2.74 0.93
N GLY A 395 -5.09 3.79 1.61
CA GLY A 395 -6.28 4.56 1.25
C GLY A 395 -6.69 5.52 2.36
N GLY A 396 -7.77 6.28 2.14
CA GLY A 396 -8.33 7.19 3.13
C GLY A 396 -7.55 8.49 3.33
N SER A 397 -7.83 9.21 4.43
CA SER A 397 -7.13 10.45 4.75
C SER A 397 -6.87 10.68 6.23
N VAL A 398 -5.85 11.50 6.51
CA VAL A 398 -5.56 12.09 7.82
C VAL A 398 -5.53 13.61 7.65
N ASP A 399 -6.53 14.31 8.21
CA ASP A 399 -6.65 15.75 8.05
C ASP A 399 -5.92 16.56 9.15
N GLY A 400 -5.58 15.93 10.26
CA GLY A 400 -4.77 16.51 11.33
C GLY A 400 -3.27 16.26 11.15
N ASP A 401 -2.46 16.94 11.97
CA ASP A 401 -1.01 16.77 11.96
C ASP A 401 -0.60 15.34 12.33
N VAL A 402 0.49 14.88 11.72
CA VAL A 402 1.08 13.55 11.94
C VAL A 402 2.51 13.71 12.46
N VAL A 403 2.85 12.96 13.50
CA VAL A 403 4.22 12.86 14.02
C VAL A 403 4.69 11.42 13.96
N LEU A 404 5.84 11.18 13.33
CA LEU A 404 6.48 9.89 13.16
C LEU A 404 7.76 9.83 13.99
N GLY A 405 7.75 9.05 15.06
CA GLY A 405 8.85 8.89 15.99
C GLY A 405 8.95 10.02 17.02
N ASP A 406 9.76 9.82 18.04
CA ASP A 406 10.15 10.83 19.02
C ASP A 406 11.68 10.80 19.18
N THR A 407 12.26 11.85 19.75
CA THR A 407 13.67 12.17 19.57
C THR A 407 14.64 11.50 20.55
N GLU A 408 14.19 10.89 21.66
CA GLU A 408 15.13 10.43 22.69
C GLU A 408 14.91 9.01 23.26
N GLU A 409 13.69 8.47 23.22
CA GLU A 409 13.41 7.17 23.84
C GLU A 409 12.72 6.16 22.90
N ASP A 410 12.16 6.63 21.80
CA ASP A 410 11.32 5.84 20.92
C ASP A 410 12.02 5.52 19.59
N GLY A 411 11.77 4.31 19.08
CA GLY A 411 12.36 3.82 17.83
C GLY A 411 11.76 4.46 16.57
N PRO A 412 12.38 4.18 15.41
CA PRO A 412 11.95 4.71 14.12
C PRO A 412 10.59 4.18 13.69
N CYS A 413 9.89 4.97 12.86
CA CYS A 413 8.61 4.65 12.26
C CYS A 413 8.67 4.67 10.75
N THR A 414 7.78 3.94 10.07
CA THR A 414 7.74 3.91 8.61
C THR A 414 6.33 4.09 8.09
N ILE A 415 6.14 5.04 7.16
CA ILE A 415 4.94 5.10 6.30
C ILE A 415 5.26 4.32 5.02
N THR A 416 4.49 3.27 4.75
CA THR A 416 4.65 2.40 3.59
C THR A 416 3.29 2.05 2.98
N GLY A 417 3.24 1.24 1.94
CA GLY A 417 1.99 0.73 1.34
C GLY A 417 1.79 1.18 -0.11
N SER A 418 0.53 1.14 -0.58
CA SER A 418 0.19 1.46 -1.98
C SER A 418 0.19 2.96 -2.32
N GLY A 419 0.38 3.83 -1.33
CA GLY A 419 0.39 5.29 -1.50
C GLY A 419 -0.99 5.94 -1.63
N GLY A 420 -2.07 5.20 -1.37
CA GLY A 420 -3.44 5.71 -1.51
C GLY A 420 -3.91 6.67 -0.41
N THR A 421 -3.19 6.77 0.72
CA THR A 421 -3.56 7.66 1.83
C THR A 421 -3.14 9.09 1.57
N VAL A 422 -4.05 10.04 1.86
CA VAL A 422 -3.82 11.49 1.75
C VAL A 422 -3.61 12.10 3.14
N PHE A 423 -2.48 12.77 3.34
CA PHE A 423 -2.14 13.49 4.55
C PHE A 423 -2.34 14.99 4.29
N ASN A 424 -3.40 15.57 4.86
CA ASN A 424 -3.76 16.99 4.66
C ASN A 424 -3.13 17.93 5.71
N GLY A 425 -2.82 17.40 6.89
CA GLY A 425 -2.10 18.13 7.94
C GLY A 425 -0.59 18.11 7.76
N LYS A 426 0.11 18.83 8.62
CA LYS A 426 1.57 18.82 8.69
C LYS A 426 2.08 17.44 9.13
N VAL A 427 3.14 16.95 8.47
CA VAL A 427 3.79 15.68 8.82
C VAL A 427 5.20 15.95 9.32
N THR A 428 5.50 15.58 10.56
CA THR A 428 6.84 15.67 11.13
C THR A 428 7.47 14.28 11.18
N VAL A 429 8.60 14.15 10.50
CA VAL A 429 9.39 12.90 10.40
C VAL A 429 10.64 13.08 11.26
N THR A 430 10.77 12.30 12.32
CA THR A 430 11.95 12.37 13.22
C THR A 430 13.13 11.57 12.67
N PRO A 431 14.36 11.79 13.15
CA PRO A 431 15.52 11.02 12.74
C PRO A 431 15.31 9.51 12.87
N GLY A 432 15.73 8.76 11.85
CA GLY A 432 15.54 7.30 11.76
C GLY A 432 14.19 6.86 11.18
N SER A 433 13.17 7.71 11.19
CA SER A 433 11.86 7.40 10.58
C SER A 433 11.89 7.57 9.06
N THR A 434 11.02 6.84 8.34
CA THR A 434 11.02 6.78 6.88
C THR A 434 9.64 7.00 6.29
N ILE A 435 9.56 7.76 5.18
CA ILE A 435 8.40 7.81 4.29
C ILE A 435 8.75 7.07 2.98
N GLU A 436 8.02 6.00 2.68
CA GLU A 436 8.15 5.22 1.45
C GLU A 436 7.01 5.48 0.46
N SER A 437 5.84 5.94 0.95
CA SER A 437 4.65 6.16 0.12
C SER A 437 3.66 7.12 0.78
N GLY A 438 2.67 7.60 0.02
CA GLY A 438 1.60 8.49 0.49
C GLY A 438 1.50 9.76 -0.35
N THR A 439 0.38 10.49 -0.19
CA THR A 439 0.18 11.82 -0.78
C THR A 439 0.12 12.86 0.32
N PHE A 440 1.01 13.83 0.30
CA PHE A 440 1.20 14.83 1.35
C PHE A 440 0.80 16.21 0.82
N ASN A 441 -0.40 16.67 1.21
CA ASN A 441 -0.92 17.99 0.86
C ASN A 441 -0.45 19.06 1.87
N GLY A 442 -0.23 18.67 3.12
CA GLY A 442 0.37 19.53 4.14
C GLY A 442 1.91 19.57 4.04
N GLU A 443 2.51 20.52 4.77
CA GLU A 443 3.98 20.62 4.88
C GLU A 443 4.56 19.36 5.51
N VAL A 444 5.66 18.84 4.94
CA VAL A 444 6.44 17.74 5.55
C VAL A 444 7.73 18.31 6.14
N ILE A 445 7.84 18.29 7.48
CA ILE A 445 9.08 18.61 8.19
C ILE A 445 9.89 17.31 8.28
N ASN A 446 10.85 17.16 7.37
CA ASN A 446 11.64 15.94 7.28
C ASN A 446 12.96 16.05 8.03
N ASN A 447 13.08 15.36 9.15
CA ASN A 447 14.35 15.13 9.85
C ASN A 447 14.77 13.64 9.77
N GLY A 448 14.02 12.82 9.03
CA GLY A 448 14.25 11.40 8.78
C GLY A 448 14.68 11.10 7.35
N THR A 449 14.11 10.06 6.75
CA THR A 449 14.38 9.61 5.37
C THR A 449 13.11 9.64 4.54
N ILE A 450 13.18 10.11 3.30
CA ILE A 450 12.10 10.02 2.32
C ILE A 450 12.63 9.24 1.12
N THR A 451 11.97 8.13 0.78
CA THR A 451 12.32 7.29 -0.37
C THR A 451 11.20 7.23 -1.41
N GLY A 452 10.01 7.76 -1.08
CA GLY A 452 8.87 7.82 -2.00
C GLY A 452 7.75 8.72 -1.50
N GLY A 453 6.68 8.86 -2.28
CA GLY A 453 5.52 9.71 -1.97
C GLY A 453 5.35 10.89 -2.91
N THR A 454 4.20 11.58 -2.80
CA THR A 454 3.89 12.82 -3.54
C THR A 454 3.71 13.98 -2.57
N PHE A 455 4.44 15.08 -2.77
CA PHE A 455 4.53 16.19 -1.82
C PHE A 455 4.07 17.48 -2.47
N SER A 456 2.81 17.90 -2.28
CA SER A 456 2.28 19.16 -2.78
C SER A 456 2.41 20.33 -1.78
N GLY A 457 2.49 20.03 -0.48
CA GLY A 457 2.66 21.02 0.58
C GLY A 457 4.10 21.47 0.83
N GLY A 458 5.06 20.92 0.08
CA GLY A 458 6.48 21.22 0.26
C GLY A 458 7.14 20.36 1.34
N ILE A 459 8.48 20.28 1.27
CA ILE A 459 9.32 19.58 2.26
C ILE A 459 10.25 20.62 2.89
N THR A 460 10.27 20.66 4.21
CA THR A 460 11.17 21.49 5.02
C THR A 460 11.92 20.62 6.03
N GLY A 461 12.80 21.20 6.82
CA GLY A 461 13.58 20.50 7.85
C GLY A 461 15.01 20.20 7.39
N THR A 462 15.75 19.50 8.23
CA THR A 462 17.11 18.99 7.93
C THR A 462 17.00 17.48 7.82
N PRO A 463 16.71 16.94 6.64
CA PRO A 463 16.59 15.51 6.51
C PRO A 463 17.91 14.83 6.89
N ALA A 464 17.85 13.65 7.46
CA ALA A 464 18.96 12.72 7.34
C ALA A 464 19.01 12.31 5.87
N LEU A 465 19.69 13.14 5.07
CA LEU A 465 19.77 13.07 3.61
C LEU A 465 20.60 11.86 3.17
N ALA A 466 21.21 11.17 4.14
CA ALA A 466 21.88 9.90 3.98
C ALA A 466 21.93 9.14 5.32
N THR A 467 21.73 7.85 5.30
CA THR A 467 21.99 6.95 6.44
C THR A 467 23.43 6.49 6.41
N GLY A 468 23.99 6.07 7.55
CA GLY A 468 25.38 5.66 7.70
C GLY A 468 26.25 6.72 8.34
N SER A 469 27.46 6.35 8.74
CA SER A 469 28.42 7.24 9.43
C SER A 469 29.45 7.89 8.50
N GLY A 470 29.46 7.52 7.21
CA GLY A 470 30.41 8.02 6.22
C GLY A 470 31.80 7.42 6.31
N THR A 471 31.96 6.32 7.04
CA THR A 471 33.20 5.52 7.07
C THR A 471 33.23 4.49 5.94
N GLU A 472 34.33 3.88 5.66
CA GLU A 472 34.46 2.83 4.64
C GLU A 472 33.59 1.60 4.95
N THR A 473 33.44 1.26 6.24
CA THR A 473 32.66 0.12 6.69
C THR A 473 31.17 0.44 6.84
N ASP A 474 30.81 1.72 6.95
CA ASP A 474 29.43 2.21 7.05
C ASP A 474 29.30 3.54 6.27
N PRO A 475 29.30 3.48 4.91
CA PRO A 475 29.24 4.66 4.05
C PRO A 475 27.88 5.35 4.13
N TYR A 476 27.85 6.63 3.80
CA TYR A 476 26.58 7.34 3.62
C TYR A 476 25.79 6.73 2.45
N ARG A 477 24.56 6.28 2.71
CA ARG A 477 23.64 5.73 1.70
C ARG A 477 22.77 6.85 1.15
N ILE A 478 22.93 7.13 -0.14
CA ILE A 478 22.32 8.27 -0.82
C ILE A 478 21.33 7.74 -1.88
N GLY A 479 20.04 8.07 -1.76
CA GLY A 479 19.00 7.67 -2.69
C GLY A 479 18.26 8.83 -3.37
N THR A 480 18.60 10.09 -3.05
CA THR A 480 17.88 11.26 -3.56
C THR A 480 18.82 12.36 -4.04
N ALA A 481 18.32 13.28 -4.89
CA ALA A 481 19.07 14.45 -5.35
C ALA A 481 19.47 15.35 -4.17
N GLU A 482 18.58 15.53 -3.20
CA GLU A 482 18.83 16.31 -1.98
C GLU A 482 19.92 15.65 -1.14
N GLY A 483 19.93 14.31 -1.02
CA GLY A 483 20.99 13.55 -0.35
C GLY A 483 22.34 13.75 -1.01
N LEU A 484 22.37 13.75 -2.34
CA LEU A 484 23.60 13.99 -3.09
C LEU A 484 24.10 15.45 -2.94
N LYS A 485 23.20 16.44 -2.91
CA LYS A 485 23.51 17.84 -2.61
C LYS A 485 24.08 18.01 -1.20
N TRP A 486 23.43 17.40 -0.21
CA TRP A 486 23.92 17.40 1.15
C TRP A 486 25.34 16.80 1.26
N PHE A 487 25.57 15.66 0.60
CA PHE A 487 26.90 15.03 0.57
C PHE A 487 27.94 15.95 -0.08
N ARG A 488 27.60 16.57 -1.22
CA ARG A 488 28.41 17.58 -1.89
C ARG A 488 28.77 18.72 -0.92
N ASP A 489 27.77 19.29 -0.25
CA ASP A 489 27.98 20.43 0.63
C ASP A 489 28.80 20.03 1.87
N LYS A 490 28.61 18.80 2.37
CA LYS A 490 29.43 18.25 3.45
C LYS A 490 30.89 18.12 3.06
N VAL A 491 31.19 17.64 1.85
CA VAL A 491 32.56 17.59 1.30
C VAL A 491 33.11 19.00 1.08
N ASN A 492 32.36 19.88 0.41
CA ASN A 492 32.82 21.21 0.02
C ASN A 492 33.01 22.16 1.20
N ASN A 493 32.35 21.95 2.32
CA ASN A 493 32.47 22.70 3.55
C ASN A 493 33.46 22.08 4.55
N ALA A 494 34.11 20.97 4.20
CA ALA A 494 35.13 20.37 5.06
C ALA A 494 36.31 21.33 5.25
N ALA A 495 36.85 21.42 6.46
CA ALA A 495 37.92 22.32 6.78
C ALA A 495 39.30 21.85 6.30
N LYS A 496 39.42 20.52 6.07
CA LYS A 496 40.69 19.84 5.68
C LYS A 496 40.37 18.68 4.74
N THR A 497 41.41 18.21 4.02
CA THR A 497 41.29 17.01 3.17
C THR A 497 40.96 15.76 3.97
N GLU A 498 41.43 15.62 5.19
CA GLU A 498 41.04 14.49 6.07
C GLU A 498 39.54 14.45 6.37
N ASP A 499 38.91 15.62 6.52
CA ASP A 499 37.47 15.74 6.78
C ASP A 499 36.65 15.46 5.52
N SER A 500 37.24 15.49 4.31
CA SER A 500 36.62 15.12 3.04
C SER A 500 36.79 13.64 2.67
N LYS A 501 37.45 12.84 3.52
CA LYS A 501 37.61 11.37 3.38
C LYS A 501 36.34 10.62 3.79
N ILE A 502 35.17 11.20 3.55
CA ILE A 502 33.90 10.56 3.84
C ILE A 502 33.45 9.66 2.67
N CYS A 503 32.97 8.48 3.00
CA CYS A 503 32.55 7.48 2.04
C CYS A 503 31.04 7.53 1.81
N ALA A 504 30.63 7.28 0.57
CA ALA A 504 29.22 7.21 0.20
C ALA A 504 28.94 6.09 -0.80
N GLU A 505 27.73 5.58 -0.76
CA GLU A 505 27.18 4.66 -1.77
C GLU A 505 25.79 5.12 -2.24
N LEU A 506 25.49 4.93 -3.52
CA LEU A 506 24.15 5.18 -4.05
C LEU A 506 23.26 3.97 -3.76
N THR A 507 22.00 4.22 -3.46
CA THR A 507 20.95 3.20 -3.27
C THR A 507 19.92 3.17 -4.37
N GLU A 508 19.86 4.25 -5.17
CA GLU A 508 18.91 4.44 -6.28
C GLU A 508 19.56 5.30 -7.38
N ASP A 509 18.96 5.28 -8.57
CA ASP A 509 19.29 6.25 -9.62
C ASP A 509 18.87 7.67 -9.18
N ILE A 510 19.73 8.64 -9.37
CA ILE A 510 19.47 10.03 -8.96
C ILE A 510 19.25 10.92 -10.19
N ASP A 511 18.11 11.57 -10.25
CA ASP A 511 17.79 12.56 -11.28
C ASP A 511 18.03 13.99 -10.77
N LEU A 512 18.95 14.71 -11.44
CA LEU A 512 19.27 16.11 -11.13
C LEU A 512 18.56 17.12 -12.05
N SER A 513 17.49 16.72 -12.72
CA SER A 513 16.78 17.53 -13.73
C SER A 513 16.48 18.95 -13.27
N GLY A 514 16.90 19.88 -14.06
CA GLY A 514 16.58 21.31 -13.92
C GLY A 514 17.44 22.08 -12.95
N GLU A 515 18.41 21.47 -12.29
CA GLU A 515 19.27 22.17 -11.36
C GLU A 515 20.74 22.26 -11.81
N ALA A 516 21.31 23.46 -11.67
CA ALA A 516 22.74 23.65 -11.90
C ALA A 516 23.54 22.96 -10.80
N TRP A 517 24.45 22.06 -11.21
CA TRP A 517 25.27 21.30 -10.27
C TRP A 517 26.59 22.01 -9.96
N THR A 518 26.93 22.11 -8.69
CA THR A 518 28.26 22.47 -8.20
C THR A 518 29.05 21.19 -7.95
N PRO A 519 30.27 21.05 -8.46
CA PRO A 519 31.08 19.84 -8.28
C PRO A 519 31.33 19.46 -6.82
N ILE A 520 31.44 18.15 -6.55
CA ILE A 520 31.89 17.62 -5.25
C ILE A 520 33.40 17.76 -5.16
N GLY A 521 33.96 18.40 -4.10
CA GLY A 521 35.37 18.58 -3.94
C GLY A 521 35.96 19.61 -4.92
N ILE A 522 35.62 20.90 -4.76
CA ILE A 522 35.98 21.96 -5.72
C ILE A 522 37.40 22.48 -5.60
N GLY A 523 38.12 22.16 -4.54
CA GLY A 523 39.51 22.55 -4.34
C GLY A 523 40.51 21.52 -4.81
N ASN A 524 41.75 21.92 -4.98
CA ASN A 524 42.89 21.03 -5.14
C ASN A 524 43.80 21.12 -3.92
N HIS A 525 44.67 20.13 -3.70
CA HIS A 525 45.52 20.09 -2.49
C HIS A 525 46.67 21.14 -2.50
N PHE A 526 46.90 21.79 -3.62
CA PHE A 526 47.95 22.80 -3.75
C PHE A 526 47.55 24.20 -3.29
N TYR A 527 46.25 24.52 -3.30
CA TYR A 527 45.72 25.85 -2.97
C TYR A 527 44.79 25.76 -1.76
N SER A 528 45.09 26.52 -0.72
CA SER A 528 44.31 26.55 0.52
C SER A 528 42.90 27.15 0.31
N GLY A 529 41.88 26.51 0.81
CA GLY A 529 40.54 27.11 0.92
C GLY A 529 39.38 26.12 0.87
N THR A 530 39.40 25.23 -0.07
CA THR A 530 38.36 24.18 -0.19
C THR A 530 39.01 22.84 -0.47
N PRO A 531 38.60 21.75 0.18
CA PRO A 531 39.27 20.46 0.02
C PRO A 531 38.86 19.77 -1.28
N PRO A 532 39.76 18.92 -1.85
CA PRO A 532 39.40 17.92 -2.84
C PRO A 532 38.54 16.83 -2.20
N TYR A 533 37.89 16.00 -3.00
CA TYR A 533 37.29 14.77 -2.52
C TYR A 533 38.36 13.69 -2.33
N ALA A 534 38.35 13.03 -1.15
CA ALA A 534 39.38 12.05 -0.81
C ALA A 534 38.84 10.71 -0.28
N GLY A 535 37.51 10.50 -0.31
CA GLY A 535 36.84 9.29 0.16
C GLY A 535 36.56 8.24 -0.92
N ILE A 536 35.74 7.25 -0.59
CA ILE A 536 35.23 6.25 -1.51
C ILE A 536 33.77 6.60 -1.88
N PHE A 537 33.49 6.80 -3.16
CA PHE A 537 32.15 6.96 -3.71
C PHE A 537 31.81 5.75 -4.57
N ASP A 538 30.88 4.94 -4.08
CA ASP A 538 30.41 3.73 -4.77
C ASP A 538 29.02 3.96 -5.36
N GLY A 539 28.93 4.09 -6.66
CA GLY A 539 27.65 4.23 -7.38
C GLY A 539 26.78 2.97 -7.34
N LYS A 540 27.29 1.80 -6.89
CA LYS A 540 26.59 0.49 -6.84
C LYS A 540 25.95 0.06 -8.17
N GLY A 541 26.32 0.70 -9.27
CA GLY A 541 25.73 0.49 -10.60
C GLY A 541 24.63 1.49 -10.96
N HIS A 542 24.27 2.39 -10.05
CA HIS A 542 23.27 3.44 -10.30
C HIS A 542 23.81 4.57 -11.18
N THR A 543 22.84 5.31 -11.75
CA THR A 543 23.12 6.43 -12.66
C THR A 543 22.73 7.76 -12.03
N ILE A 544 23.60 8.75 -12.11
CA ILE A 544 23.26 10.15 -11.87
C ILE A 544 22.85 10.76 -13.21
N LYS A 545 21.58 11.10 -13.37
CA LYS A 545 20.94 11.56 -14.60
C LYS A 545 20.78 13.07 -14.64
N ASN A 546 20.74 13.60 -15.86
CA ASN A 546 20.47 15.02 -16.12
C ASN A 546 21.44 15.98 -15.41
N LEU A 547 22.69 15.54 -15.22
CA LEU A 547 23.74 16.41 -14.70
C LEU A 547 23.88 17.63 -15.59
N SER A 548 23.77 18.84 -15.03
CA SER A 548 23.85 20.09 -15.76
C SER A 548 24.87 21.02 -15.11
N ILE A 549 26.01 21.24 -15.79
CA ILE A 549 27.08 22.14 -15.33
C ILE A 549 27.48 23.08 -16.48
N ASP A 550 27.45 24.38 -16.22
CA ASP A 550 28.11 25.44 -17.04
C ASP A 550 28.82 26.36 -16.08
N SER A 551 30.13 26.20 -15.97
CA SER A 551 30.94 26.83 -14.90
C SER A 551 32.27 27.34 -15.41
N SER A 552 32.78 28.41 -14.80
CA SER A 552 34.12 28.93 -15.03
C SER A 552 35.17 28.40 -14.04
N ASN A 553 34.81 27.44 -13.19
CA ASN A 553 35.73 26.83 -12.24
C ASN A 553 36.84 26.09 -12.99
N GLN A 554 38.01 25.96 -12.35
CA GLN A 554 39.19 25.33 -12.94
C GLN A 554 38.99 23.82 -13.15
N TYR A 555 38.33 23.13 -12.25
CA TYR A 555 38.08 21.69 -12.30
C TYR A 555 36.57 21.42 -12.25
N VAL A 556 36.04 20.83 -13.31
CA VAL A 556 34.58 20.70 -13.49
C VAL A 556 34.22 19.29 -13.95
N GLY A 557 33.32 18.66 -13.20
CA GLY A 557 32.70 17.36 -13.41
C GLY A 557 31.63 17.13 -12.35
N LEU A 558 31.12 15.92 -12.22
CA LEU A 558 30.33 15.56 -11.04
C LEU A 558 31.16 15.82 -9.76
N PHE A 559 32.44 15.43 -9.82
CA PHE A 559 33.50 15.82 -8.88
C PHE A 559 34.36 16.92 -9.50
N GLY A 560 34.76 17.91 -8.70
CA GLY A 560 35.72 18.94 -9.12
C GLY A 560 37.10 18.34 -9.18
N TYR A 561 37.67 18.00 -8.02
CA TYR A 561 38.97 17.39 -7.88
C TYR A 561 38.95 16.20 -6.91
N VAL A 562 39.57 15.08 -7.30
CA VAL A 562 39.69 13.86 -6.49
C VAL A 562 41.16 13.64 -6.13
N TYR A 563 41.48 13.56 -4.82
CA TYR A 563 42.83 13.36 -4.31
C TYR A 563 42.90 12.18 -3.34
N GLY A 564 43.54 11.10 -3.74
CA GLY A 564 43.64 9.87 -2.93
C GLY A 564 42.32 9.14 -2.74
N GLY A 565 41.30 9.48 -3.55
CA GLY A 565 39.94 8.91 -3.46
C GLY A 565 39.71 7.78 -4.44
N THR A 566 38.58 7.08 -4.24
CA THR A 566 38.11 6.03 -5.16
C THR A 566 36.68 6.34 -5.63
N ILE A 567 36.48 6.42 -6.94
CA ILE A 567 35.17 6.53 -7.57
C ILE A 567 34.93 5.22 -8.33
N ARG A 568 33.83 4.55 -8.01
CA ARG A 568 33.56 3.25 -8.62
C ARG A 568 32.06 2.95 -8.88
N ASN A 569 31.83 2.05 -9.82
CA ASN A 569 30.49 1.52 -10.15
C ASN A 569 29.46 2.62 -10.44
N LEU A 570 29.86 3.70 -11.13
CA LEU A 570 29.07 4.91 -11.32
C LEU A 570 28.83 5.22 -12.79
N THR A 571 27.60 5.55 -13.15
CA THR A 571 27.26 6.11 -14.45
C THR A 571 26.83 7.58 -14.28
N VAL A 572 27.24 8.47 -15.20
CA VAL A 572 26.76 9.85 -15.26
C VAL A 572 26.19 10.17 -16.64
N SER A 573 25.07 10.92 -16.68
CA SER A 573 24.47 11.39 -17.95
C SER A 573 24.01 12.83 -17.82
N GLY A 574 24.07 13.60 -18.95
CA GLY A 574 23.71 15.00 -18.98
C GLY A 574 24.69 15.86 -19.78
N SER A 575 25.03 17.06 -19.27
CA SER A 575 25.92 18.02 -19.94
C SER A 575 26.85 18.69 -18.95
N VAL A 576 28.16 18.65 -19.23
CA VAL A 576 29.19 19.28 -18.42
C VAL A 576 29.99 20.25 -19.30
N LYS A 577 29.98 21.54 -18.95
CA LYS A 577 30.65 22.57 -19.70
C LYS A 577 31.50 23.47 -18.79
N SER A 578 32.75 23.75 -19.23
CA SER A 578 33.69 24.67 -18.57
C SER A 578 34.64 25.32 -19.59
N ILE A 579 35.50 26.21 -19.13
CA ILE A 579 36.56 26.81 -19.93
C ILE A 579 37.95 26.17 -19.64
N GLU A 580 38.08 25.42 -18.57
CA GLU A 580 39.34 24.83 -18.10
C GLU A 580 39.27 23.28 -18.13
N HIS A 581 39.66 22.61 -17.05
CA HIS A 581 39.75 21.15 -16.96
C HIS A 581 38.38 20.53 -16.72
N THR A 582 37.90 19.74 -17.68
CA THR A 582 36.51 19.28 -17.68
C THR A 582 36.45 17.76 -17.91
N GLY A 583 35.79 17.04 -17.03
CA GLY A 583 35.49 15.62 -17.17
C GLY A 583 34.04 15.33 -16.89
N GLY A 584 33.48 14.25 -17.42
CA GLY A 584 32.12 13.85 -17.08
C GLY A 584 32.00 13.46 -15.61
N ILE A 585 32.97 12.75 -15.08
CA ILE A 585 33.03 12.33 -13.67
C ILE A 585 33.90 13.27 -12.83
N ALA A 586 35.12 13.56 -13.22
CA ALA A 586 36.01 14.44 -12.47
C ALA A 586 36.71 15.47 -13.36
N GLY A 587 36.74 16.75 -12.92
CA GLY A 587 37.48 17.79 -13.58
C GLY A 587 39.00 17.57 -13.46
N GLY A 588 39.46 17.17 -12.27
CA GLY A 588 40.85 16.81 -12.01
C GLY A 588 40.99 15.62 -11.07
N ALA A 589 42.13 14.93 -11.15
CA ALA A 589 42.40 13.81 -10.25
C ALA A 589 43.91 13.63 -10.01
N GLU A 590 44.25 13.07 -8.84
CA GLU A 590 45.59 12.74 -8.43
C GLU A 590 45.56 11.58 -7.43
N SER A 591 46.55 10.64 -7.47
CA SER A 591 46.70 9.51 -6.53
C SER A 591 45.41 8.69 -6.30
N SER A 592 44.53 8.60 -7.31
CA SER A 592 43.17 8.16 -7.18
C SER A 592 42.86 6.94 -8.05
N THR A 593 41.73 6.26 -7.74
CA THR A 593 41.24 5.13 -8.52
C THR A 593 39.85 5.44 -9.10
N PHE A 594 39.72 5.20 -10.41
CA PHE A 594 38.41 5.23 -11.10
C PHE A 594 38.17 3.84 -11.71
N GLU A 595 37.15 3.14 -11.26
CA GLU A 595 36.87 1.78 -11.70
C GLU A 595 35.39 1.54 -11.98
N ASN A 596 35.09 0.80 -13.04
CA ASN A 596 33.71 0.44 -13.40
C ASN A 596 32.84 1.69 -13.57
N CYS A 597 33.37 2.74 -14.20
CA CYS A 597 32.65 3.99 -14.38
C CYS A 597 32.28 4.24 -15.84
N ALA A 598 31.13 4.89 -16.05
CA ALA A 598 30.62 5.21 -17.39
C ALA A 598 30.25 6.69 -17.52
N ASN A 599 30.70 7.34 -18.61
CA ASN A 599 30.23 8.67 -18.98
C ASN A 599 29.30 8.61 -20.18
N GLN A 600 28.11 9.18 -20.02
CA GLN A 600 27.13 9.43 -21.08
C GLN A 600 26.85 10.95 -21.25
N CYS A 601 27.57 11.81 -20.52
CA CYS A 601 27.43 13.25 -20.63
C CYS A 601 28.07 13.78 -21.93
N ALA A 602 27.48 14.82 -22.49
CA ALA A 602 28.19 15.71 -23.39
C ALA A 602 29.15 16.57 -22.58
N VAL A 603 30.45 16.49 -22.87
CA VAL A 603 31.50 17.20 -22.12
C VAL A 603 32.20 18.21 -23.02
N GLN A 604 32.30 19.47 -22.56
CA GLN A 604 32.94 20.56 -23.31
C GLN A 604 33.81 21.41 -22.39
N GLY A 605 35.10 21.56 -22.74
CA GLY A 605 36.02 22.34 -21.90
C GLY A 605 37.28 22.78 -22.62
N GLY A 606 38.24 23.28 -21.85
CA GLY A 606 39.58 23.62 -22.32
C GLY A 606 40.45 22.38 -22.49
N THR A 607 40.64 21.62 -21.43
CA THR A 607 41.23 20.28 -21.42
C THR A 607 40.18 19.29 -21.03
N THR A 608 39.81 18.38 -21.94
CA THR A 608 38.51 17.67 -21.81
C THR A 608 38.68 16.16 -21.90
N GLY A 609 38.13 15.42 -20.95
CA GLY A 609 38.04 13.95 -20.96
C GLY A 609 36.67 13.42 -20.67
N GLY A 610 36.33 12.22 -21.14
CA GLY A 610 35.03 11.61 -20.85
C GLY A 610 34.86 11.28 -19.36
N ILE A 611 35.91 10.76 -18.72
CA ILE A 611 35.92 10.43 -17.30
C ILE A 611 36.63 11.53 -16.51
N ILE A 612 37.88 11.87 -16.87
CA ILE A 612 38.72 12.84 -16.15
C ILE A 612 39.25 13.90 -17.11
N GLY A 613 39.11 15.19 -16.76
CA GLY A 613 39.67 16.28 -17.53
C GLY A 613 41.20 16.33 -17.46
N PHE A 614 41.78 16.35 -16.27
CA PHE A 614 43.19 16.58 -16.04
C PHE A 614 43.74 15.67 -14.94
N VAL A 615 44.93 15.10 -15.15
CA VAL A 615 45.69 14.34 -14.14
C VAL A 615 47.00 15.04 -13.87
N SER A 616 47.24 15.40 -12.61
CA SER A 616 48.45 16.10 -12.17
C SER A 616 49.67 15.16 -11.91
N ASP A 617 50.75 15.72 -11.43
CA ASP A 617 52.11 15.15 -11.59
C ASP A 617 52.65 14.31 -10.39
N SER A 618 51.84 13.85 -9.42
CA SER A 618 52.49 13.41 -8.20
C SER A 618 52.50 11.93 -7.86
N GLU A 619 51.57 11.09 -8.14
CA GLU A 619 51.58 9.67 -7.71
C GLU A 619 50.73 8.77 -8.62
N ASP A 620 50.73 7.46 -8.36
CA ASP A 620 49.99 6.46 -9.14
C ASP A 620 48.47 6.74 -9.20
N LEU A 621 47.93 6.89 -10.40
CA LEU A 621 46.51 6.97 -10.68
C LEU A 621 46.08 5.77 -11.55
N THR A 622 44.98 5.16 -11.21
CA THR A 622 44.41 4.03 -11.95
C THR A 622 43.03 4.34 -12.52
N VAL A 623 42.87 4.12 -13.82
CA VAL A 623 41.57 4.10 -14.49
C VAL A 623 41.38 2.75 -15.14
N ARG A 624 40.37 1.98 -14.69
CA ARG A 624 40.12 0.63 -15.18
C ARG A 624 38.66 0.31 -15.38
N ASP A 625 38.41 -0.52 -16.38
CA ASP A 625 37.07 -1.01 -16.68
C ASP A 625 36.05 0.16 -16.81
N CYS A 626 36.47 1.26 -17.46
CA CYS A 626 35.67 2.46 -17.66
C CYS A 626 35.33 2.69 -19.13
N TYR A 627 34.20 3.37 -19.39
CA TYR A 627 33.90 3.72 -20.79
C TYR A 627 33.25 5.10 -20.96
N ASN A 628 33.37 5.64 -22.17
CA ASN A 628 32.70 6.85 -22.60
C ASN A 628 31.87 6.61 -23.86
N VAL A 629 30.64 7.07 -23.84
CA VAL A 629 29.77 7.17 -25.03
C VAL A 629 29.29 8.60 -25.28
N GLY A 630 29.56 9.51 -24.34
CA GLY A 630 29.24 10.91 -24.47
C GLY A 630 30.10 11.63 -25.53
N ARG A 631 29.57 12.72 -26.07
CA ARG A 631 30.30 13.58 -26.99
C ARG A 631 31.32 14.44 -26.23
N ILE A 632 32.57 14.37 -26.61
CA ILE A 632 33.67 15.14 -26.01
C ILE A 632 34.19 16.20 -26.98
N THR A 633 34.19 17.48 -26.55
CA THR A 633 34.58 18.60 -27.39
C THR A 633 35.43 19.61 -26.60
N THR A 634 36.29 20.35 -27.31
CA THR A 634 36.99 21.48 -26.72
C THR A 634 36.47 22.81 -27.24
N THR A 635 36.50 23.85 -26.41
CA THR A 635 36.16 25.23 -26.78
C THR A 635 37.34 26.01 -27.34
N THR A 636 38.51 25.93 -26.67
CA THR A 636 39.71 26.70 -26.99
C THR A 636 40.99 25.90 -26.69
N GLY A 637 40.84 24.70 -26.17
CA GLY A 637 41.92 23.92 -25.58
C GLY A 637 42.55 22.93 -26.54
N ASN A 638 43.67 22.43 -26.11
CA ASN A 638 44.60 21.63 -26.89
C ASN A 638 44.60 20.15 -26.58
N ASN A 639 43.92 19.70 -25.49
CA ASN A 639 44.02 18.31 -25.02
C ASN A 639 42.61 17.72 -24.86
N VAL A 640 42.30 16.75 -25.69
CA VAL A 640 40.97 16.14 -25.71
C VAL A 640 41.11 14.61 -25.81
N GLY A 641 40.55 13.86 -24.84
CA GLY A 641 40.60 12.40 -24.85
C GLY A 641 39.24 11.78 -24.53
N GLY A 642 38.99 10.60 -25.07
CA GLY A 642 37.74 9.90 -24.83
C GLY A 642 37.55 9.48 -23.34
N ILE A 643 38.65 9.24 -22.61
CA ILE A 643 38.64 8.89 -21.19
C ILE A 643 39.35 10.00 -20.36
N ILE A 644 40.55 10.38 -20.71
CA ILE A 644 41.32 11.42 -20.01
C ILE A 644 41.74 12.52 -20.99
N GLY A 645 41.54 13.80 -20.64
CA GLY A 645 41.94 14.94 -21.48
C GLY A 645 43.43 15.11 -21.54
N GLN A 646 44.07 15.26 -20.40
CA GLN A 646 45.52 15.41 -20.27
C GLN A 646 46.08 14.67 -19.06
N CYS A 647 47.22 14.04 -19.24
CA CYS A 647 48.05 13.48 -18.16
C CYS A 647 49.47 13.98 -18.32
N ILE A 648 49.99 14.68 -17.32
CA ILE A 648 51.36 15.14 -17.30
C ILE A 648 52.30 14.18 -16.56
N ASN A 649 51.75 13.10 -15.94
CA ASN A 649 52.48 12.11 -15.13
C ASN A 649 52.71 10.81 -15.87
N LYS A 650 53.85 10.12 -15.58
CA LYS A 650 54.20 8.79 -16.09
C LYS A 650 53.61 7.64 -15.25
N PHE A 651 52.96 7.92 -14.11
CA PHE A 651 52.45 6.91 -13.18
C PHE A 651 50.96 6.61 -13.38
N VAL A 652 50.35 7.05 -14.48
CA VAL A 652 48.94 6.75 -14.78
C VAL A 652 48.84 5.40 -15.48
N THR A 653 47.99 4.52 -14.95
CA THR A 653 47.66 3.24 -15.55
C THR A 653 46.21 3.25 -16.06
N ILE A 654 45.98 3.00 -17.35
CA ILE A 654 44.68 2.87 -17.97
C ILE A 654 44.50 1.45 -18.52
N ARG A 655 43.49 0.71 -18.04
CA ARG A 655 43.26 -0.69 -18.47
C ARG A 655 41.79 -0.97 -18.77
N ASN A 656 41.58 -1.85 -19.76
CA ASN A 656 40.24 -2.39 -20.08
C ASN A 656 39.20 -1.29 -20.31
N CYS A 657 39.55 -0.19 -20.91
CA CYS A 657 38.66 0.96 -21.16
C CYS A 657 38.29 1.07 -22.64
N TYR A 658 37.14 1.68 -22.91
CA TYR A 658 36.80 2.01 -24.28
C TYR A 658 36.13 3.39 -24.44
N ASN A 659 36.24 3.94 -25.66
CA ASN A 659 35.51 5.12 -26.07
C ASN A 659 34.69 4.84 -27.35
N ALA A 660 33.36 5.02 -27.29
CA ALA A 660 32.47 4.98 -28.44
C ALA A 660 31.84 6.36 -28.75
N GLY A 661 32.07 7.34 -27.87
CA GLY A 661 31.64 8.73 -28.09
C GLY A 661 32.53 9.47 -29.07
N THR A 662 31.98 10.50 -29.72
CA THR A 662 32.77 11.35 -30.63
C THR A 662 33.72 12.26 -29.85
N VAL A 663 34.98 12.31 -30.26
CA VAL A 663 36.03 13.17 -29.66
C VAL A 663 36.50 14.17 -30.70
N THR A 664 36.32 15.47 -30.46
CA THR A 664 36.65 16.53 -31.39
C THR A 664 37.51 17.60 -30.71
N GLY A 665 38.64 17.91 -31.31
CA GLY A 665 39.59 18.91 -30.81
C GLY A 665 40.48 19.45 -31.90
N THR A 666 41.39 20.43 -31.59
CA THR A 666 42.20 21.15 -32.55
C THR A 666 43.67 20.75 -32.51
N ALA A 667 44.18 20.19 -31.41
CA ALA A 667 45.61 19.92 -31.29
C ALA A 667 45.94 18.50 -30.79
N ASN A 668 45.91 18.23 -29.51
CA ASN A 668 46.19 16.91 -28.95
C ASN A 668 44.88 16.13 -28.76
N VAL A 669 44.56 15.30 -29.74
CA VAL A 669 43.29 14.55 -29.75
C VAL A 669 43.60 13.06 -29.73
N GLY A 670 43.17 12.38 -28.65
CA GLY A 670 43.35 10.95 -28.47
C GLY A 670 42.06 10.21 -28.29
N ALA A 671 42.00 8.95 -28.65
CA ALA A 671 40.82 8.14 -28.53
C ALA A 671 40.53 7.80 -27.05
N ILE A 672 41.60 7.57 -26.26
CA ILE A 672 41.54 7.31 -24.82
C ILE A 672 42.08 8.52 -24.08
N ILE A 673 43.24 9.04 -24.46
CA ILE A 673 43.90 10.15 -23.78
C ILE A 673 44.42 11.19 -24.77
N GLY A 674 44.11 12.47 -24.55
CA GLY A 674 44.42 13.54 -25.47
C GLY A 674 45.90 13.96 -25.48
N ASN A 675 46.51 14.16 -24.33
CA ASN A 675 47.94 14.46 -24.20
C ASN A 675 48.50 13.63 -23.04
N TYR A 676 49.53 12.84 -23.30
CA TYR A 676 50.06 11.89 -22.29
C TYR A 676 51.57 11.75 -22.32
N SER A 677 52.09 11.39 -21.13
CA SER A 677 53.51 11.04 -20.92
C SER A 677 53.71 9.58 -20.49
N SER A 678 52.59 8.84 -20.27
CA SER A 678 52.60 7.46 -19.75
C SER A 678 52.61 6.43 -20.89
N ASP A 679 53.28 5.31 -20.68
CA ASP A 679 53.28 4.13 -21.53
C ASP A 679 52.36 2.99 -21.02
N LYS A 680 51.64 3.24 -19.91
CA LYS A 680 50.83 2.23 -19.22
C LYS A 680 49.36 2.24 -19.67
N ILE A 681 49.10 2.14 -20.96
CA ILE A 681 47.77 2.00 -21.57
C ILE A 681 47.65 0.59 -22.13
N TYR A 682 46.74 -0.21 -21.54
CA TYR A 682 46.58 -1.63 -21.85
C TYR A 682 45.12 -1.99 -22.15
N ASN A 683 44.89 -2.80 -23.19
CA ASN A 683 43.59 -3.37 -23.54
C ASN A 683 42.49 -2.30 -23.68
N CYS A 684 42.81 -1.18 -24.39
CA CYS A 684 41.89 -0.06 -24.59
C CYS A 684 41.46 0.05 -26.04
N TYR A 685 40.18 0.30 -26.26
CA TYR A 685 39.53 0.29 -27.58
C TYR A 685 38.74 1.58 -27.84
N TYR A 686 38.51 1.87 -29.12
CA TYR A 686 37.64 2.96 -29.52
C TYR A 686 36.86 2.64 -30.80
N LEU A 687 35.68 3.27 -30.93
CA LEU A 687 34.84 3.14 -32.11
C LEU A 687 35.54 3.80 -33.33
N GLU A 688 35.74 3.04 -34.40
CA GLU A 688 36.31 3.53 -35.64
C GLU A 688 35.51 4.71 -36.20
N GLY A 689 36.18 5.80 -36.59
CA GLY A 689 35.53 7.02 -37.06
C GLY A 689 35.04 7.98 -35.97
N SER A 690 35.04 7.58 -34.68
CA SER A 690 34.62 8.45 -33.58
C SER A 690 35.67 9.53 -33.25
N VAL A 691 36.91 9.34 -33.67
CA VAL A 691 38.03 10.21 -33.28
C VAL A 691 38.94 10.46 -34.46
N THR A 692 39.29 11.74 -34.73
CA THR A 692 40.42 12.10 -35.60
C THR A 692 41.61 12.49 -34.73
N ARG A 693 42.58 11.57 -34.56
CA ARG A 693 43.77 11.79 -33.72
C ARG A 693 44.60 12.93 -34.24
N ALA A 694 45.17 13.72 -33.33
CA ALA A 694 46.06 14.84 -33.65
C ALA A 694 47.08 15.08 -32.52
N GLY A 695 48.26 15.56 -32.87
CA GLY A 695 49.30 15.96 -31.92
C GLY A 695 49.80 14.79 -31.05
N ASN A 696 49.88 15.00 -29.75
CA ASN A 696 50.32 14.02 -28.75
C ASN A 696 49.23 13.10 -28.24
N GLY A 697 48.08 12.94 -28.96
CA GLY A 697 47.04 11.98 -28.65
C GLY A 697 47.58 10.54 -28.64
N ASP A 698 46.97 9.70 -27.84
CA ASP A 698 47.39 8.29 -27.68
C ASP A 698 47.48 7.55 -29.03
N THR A 699 48.50 6.71 -29.19
CA THR A 699 48.74 5.90 -30.41
C THR A 699 48.57 4.41 -30.16
N VAL A 700 48.28 3.97 -28.91
CA VAL A 700 48.28 2.57 -28.49
C VAL A 700 46.90 1.98 -28.39
N SER A 701 45.85 2.79 -28.27
CA SER A 701 44.46 2.30 -28.28
C SER A 701 44.09 1.78 -29.67
N ILE A 702 43.25 0.75 -29.71
CA ILE A 702 42.93 -0.04 -30.90
C ILE A 702 41.57 0.34 -31.45
N PRO A 703 41.46 0.75 -32.76
CA PRO A 703 40.15 0.98 -33.37
C PRO A 703 39.38 -0.33 -33.53
N LYS A 704 38.08 -0.24 -33.36
CA LYS A 704 37.10 -1.33 -33.53
C LYS A 704 35.90 -0.83 -34.25
N THR A 705 35.37 -1.65 -35.15
CA THR A 705 34.16 -1.35 -35.93
C THR A 705 32.91 -1.38 -35.06
N ALA A 706 31.86 -0.73 -35.51
CA ALA A 706 30.53 -0.81 -34.82
C ALA A 706 30.03 -2.25 -34.69
N THR A 707 30.32 -3.10 -35.69
CA THR A 707 29.99 -4.54 -35.66
C THR A 707 30.73 -5.27 -34.54
N GLU A 708 32.06 -5.06 -34.40
CA GLU A 708 32.88 -5.70 -33.34
C GLU A 708 32.44 -5.26 -31.94
N PHE A 709 31.91 -4.06 -31.79
CA PHE A 709 31.29 -3.61 -30.53
C PHE A 709 29.96 -4.32 -30.29
N ALA A 710 29.11 -4.48 -31.31
CA ALA A 710 27.78 -5.04 -31.15
C ALA A 710 27.77 -6.57 -31.01
N ASP A 711 28.67 -7.29 -31.73
CA ASP A 711 28.72 -8.75 -31.78
C ASP A 711 29.40 -9.41 -30.57
N GLY A 712 29.92 -8.60 -29.64
CA GLY A 712 30.58 -9.10 -28.44
C GLY A 712 32.09 -9.29 -28.57
N THR A 713 32.72 -9.03 -29.75
CA THR A 713 34.16 -9.13 -29.94
C THR A 713 34.91 -8.22 -28.95
N VAL A 714 34.53 -6.94 -28.86
CA VAL A 714 35.14 -6.01 -27.91
C VAL A 714 34.86 -6.41 -26.46
N LEU A 715 33.64 -6.91 -26.17
CA LEU A 715 33.30 -7.40 -24.85
C LEU A 715 34.22 -8.57 -24.42
N ALA A 716 34.47 -9.53 -25.30
CA ALA A 716 35.36 -10.65 -25.02
C ALA A 716 36.80 -10.20 -24.76
N LEU A 717 37.29 -9.19 -25.51
CA LEU A 717 38.60 -8.60 -25.29
C LEU A 717 38.72 -7.86 -23.96
N LEU A 718 37.72 -7.09 -23.58
CA LEU A 718 37.64 -6.39 -22.29
C LEU A 718 37.61 -7.41 -21.13
N LYS A 719 36.83 -8.50 -21.27
CA LYS A 719 36.77 -9.58 -20.25
C LYS A 719 38.09 -10.36 -20.11
N ALA A 720 38.82 -10.53 -21.17
CA ALA A 720 40.13 -11.19 -21.16
C ALA A 720 41.26 -10.31 -20.60
N GLY A 721 41.02 -9.03 -20.36
CA GLY A 721 42.01 -8.10 -19.83
C GLY A 721 42.48 -8.45 -18.42
N GLU A 722 43.76 -8.13 -18.12
CA GLU A 722 44.36 -8.39 -16.82
C GLU A 722 43.71 -7.57 -15.72
N ARG A 723 43.44 -8.20 -14.55
CA ARG A 723 42.80 -7.59 -13.37
C ARG A 723 43.53 -8.04 -12.10
N ASP A 724 43.79 -7.10 -11.21
CA ASP A 724 44.42 -7.34 -9.92
C ASP A 724 43.40 -7.93 -8.92
N ASN A 725 43.12 -9.25 -8.98
CA ASN A 725 42.26 -10.00 -8.08
C ASN A 725 40.77 -9.53 -8.03
N ASN A 726 40.29 -8.70 -8.94
CA ASN A 726 38.93 -8.26 -9.00
C ASN A 726 38.08 -9.12 -9.93
N ALA A 727 36.84 -9.33 -9.56
CA ALA A 727 35.83 -9.98 -10.43
C ALA A 727 35.64 -9.17 -11.74
N ASP A 728 35.35 -9.86 -12.83
CA ASP A 728 35.04 -9.25 -14.10
C ASP A 728 33.78 -8.36 -13.97
N PRO A 729 33.86 -7.03 -14.22
CA PRO A 729 32.73 -6.14 -14.03
C PRO A 729 31.82 -6.05 -15.26
N TRP A 730 32.22 -6.62 -16.41
CA TRP A 730 31.46 -6.52 -17.66
C TRP A 730 30.29 -7.50 -17.68
N ASP A 731 29.16 -7.05 -18.28
CA ASP A 731 27.99 -7.91 -18.48
C ASP A 731 28.32 -9.15 -19.34
N THR A 732 27.46 -10.12 -19.32
CA THR A 732 27.61 -11.33 -20.15
C THR A 732 27.35 -11.06 -21.63
N THR A 733 26.61 -10.00 -21.95
CA THR A 733 26.20 -9.59 -23.31
C THR A 733 26.32 -8.08 -23.50
N CYS A 734 26.50 -7.65 -24.74
CA CYS A 734 26.36 -6.26 -25.12
C CYS A 734 24.90 -5.81 -25.00
N LYS A 735 24.68 -4.53 -24.66
CA LYS A 735 23.34 -3.94 -24.56
C LYS A 735 23.20 -2.72 -25.48
N TYR A 736 22.01 -2.48 -25.94
CA TYR A 736 21.71 -1.24 -26.67
C TYR A 736 21.67 -0.06 -25.70
N LEU A 737 22.49 0.95 -25.97
CA LEU A 737 22.52 2.21 -25.24
C LEU A 737 21.87 3.31 -26.06
N GLU A 738 20.72 3.84 -25.61
CA GLU A 738 20.01 4.93 -26.30
C GLU A 738 20.88 6.19 -26.44
N SER A 739 21.70 6.49 -25.43
CA SER A 739 22.62 7.61 -25.42
C SER A 739 23.70 7.52 -26.49
N ALA A 740 24.04 6.32 -26.95
CA ALA A 740 25.01 6.06 -28.01
C ALA A 740 24.33 5.70 -29.35
N GLY A 741 23.05 5.33 -29.34
CA GLY A 741 22.32 4.85 -30.52
C GLY A 741 22.85 3.52 -31.08
N MET A 742 23.52 2.70 -30.28
CA MET A 742 24.13 1.44 -30.72
C MET A 742 24.30 0.42 -29.57
N THR A 743 24.50 -0.85 -29.94
CA THR A 743 24.78 -1.94 -28.99
C THR A 743 26.27 -1.94 -28.60
N LEU A 744 26.54 -1.95 -27.29
CA LEU A 744 27.89 -1.80 -26.72
C LEU A 744 28.13 -2.73 -25.52
N PRO A 745 29.39 -3.06 -25.19
CA PRO A 745 29.73 -3.64 -23.89
C PRO A 745 29.30 -2.71 -22.76
N VAL A 746 28.67 -3.28 -21.72
CA VAL A 746 28.23 -2.53 -20.55
C VAL A 746 28.69 -3.19 -19.26
N LEU A 747 28.68 -2.47 -18.15
CA LEU A 747 29.04 -3.02 -16.85
C LEU A 747 27.86 -3.82 -16.26
N ALA A 748 28.13 -4.99 -15.69
CA ALA A 748 27.12 -5.94 -15.21
C ALA A 748 26.22 -5.37 -14.09
N ARG A 749 26.74 -4.41 -13.32
CA ARG A 749 26.00 -3.77 -12.22
C ARG A 749 25.26 -2.49 -12.63
N GLN A 750 25.36 -2.07 -13.91
CA GLN A 750 24.63 -0.91 -14.38
C GLN A 750 23.12 -1.15 -14.36
N ASN A 751 22.40 -0.26 -13.68
CA ASN A 751 20.94 -0.21 -13.78
C ASN A 751 20.55 0.45 -15.11
N LEU A 752 20.58 -0.35 -16.17
CA LEU A 752 20.17 0.10 -17.49
C LEU A 752 18.66 0.03 -17.60
N THR A 753 18.04 1.12 -18.03
CA THR A 753 16.64 1.08 -18.50
C THR A 753 16.57 0.03 -19.61
N VAL A 754 15.80 -1.03 -19.41
CA VAL A 754 15.59 -2.04 -20.44
C VAL A 754 15.00 -1.34 -21.65
N HIS A 755 15.72 -1.40 -22.79
CA HIS A 755 15.21 -0.84 -24.03
C HIS A 755 13.90 -1.55 -24.40
N ALA A 756 12.79 -0.81 -24.29
CA ALA A 756 11.51 -1.30 -24.73
C ALA A 756 11.54 -1.28 -26.27
N HIS A 757 11.59 -2.44 -26.90
CA HIS A 757 11.59 -2.53 -28.36
C HIS A 757 10.32 -1.89 -28.93
N VAL A 758 10.50 -0.83 -29.70
CA VAL A 758 9.44 -0.28 -30.56
C VAL A 758 9.57 -1.01 -31.89
N TRP A 759 8.72 -2.00 -32.06
CA TRP A 759 8.77 -2.88 -33.20
C TRP A 759 8.22 -2.16 -34.47
N SER A 760 8.89 -2.38 -35.61
CA SER A 760 8.38 -1.98 -36.93
C SER A 760 7.13 -2.79 -37.28
N ALA A 761 6.42 -2.36 -38.32
CA ALA A 761 5.45 -3.23 -38.98
C ALA A 761 6.15 -4.50 -39.52
N TYR A 762 5.42 -5.61 -39.55
CA TYR A 762 5.94 -6.87 -40.05
C TYR A 762 6.31 -6.77 -41.52
N THR A 763 7.49 -7.27 -41.87
CA THR A 763 7.88 -7.61 -43.23
C THR A 763 7.70 -9.10 -43.42
N THR A 764 7.18 -9.56 -44.57
CA THR A 764 6.83 -10.95 -44.82
C THR A 764 7.67 -11.57 -45.90
N ASP A 765 8.20 -12.79 -45.68
CA ASP A 765 8.73 -13.65 -46.70
C ASP A 765 7.67 -14.72 -47.03
N THR A 766 6.99 -14.53 -48.14
CA THR A 766 5.91 -15.44 -48.58
C THR A 766 6.41 -16.81 -49.04
N ALA A 767 7.66 -16.89 -49.50
CA ALA A 767 8.27 -18.17 -49.92
C ALA A 767 8.69 -18.99 -48.71
N ALA A 768 9.34 -18.38 -47.74
CA ALA A 768 9.73 -19.02 -46.48
C ALA A 768 8.53 -19.19 -45.52
N LYS A 769 7.42 -18.50 -45.76
CA LYS A 769 6.25 -18.38 -44.86
C LYS A 769 6.66 -17.90 -43.45
N THR A 770 7.45 -16.85 -43.40
CA THR A 770 7.88 -16.19 -42.16
C THR A 770 7.47 -14.71 -42.18
N HIS A 771 7.37 -14.13 -41.01
CA HIS A 771 7.28 -12.70 -40.86
C HIS A 771 8.35 -12.23 -39.87
N THR A 772 8.87 -11.03 -40.13
CA THR A 772 9.95 -10.43 -39.36
C THR A 772 9.53 -9.03 -38.96
N HIS A 773 9.70 -8.66 -37.73
CA HIS A 773 9.69 -7.29 -37.28
C HIS A 773 11.06 -6.92 -36.71
N SER A 774 11.38 -5.64 -36.77
CA SER A 774 12.67 -5.14 -36.30
C SER A 774 12.52 -3.88 -35.50
N CYS A 775 13.40 -3.71 -34.54
CA CYS A 775 13.54 -2.48 -33.77
C CYS A 775 14.65 -1.61 -34.37
N ALA A 776 14.57 -0.30 -34.20
CA ALA A 776 15.62 0.64 -34.59
C ALA A 776 16.98 0.30 -33.92
N CYS A 777 16.98 -0.45 -32.84
CA CYS A 777 18.18 -0.97 -32.17
C CYS A 777 18.91 -2.09 -32.94
N GLY A 778 18.38 -2.55 -34.09
CA GLY A 778 18.96 -3.61 -34.91
C GLY A 778 18.50 -5.01 -34.54
N VAL A 779 17.75 -5.18 -33.46
CA VAL A 779 17.13 -6.49 -33.11
C VAL A 779 15.98 -6.75 -34.07
N ALA A 780 15.95 -7.94 -34.66
CA ALA A 780 14.88 -8.40 -35.51
C ALA A 780 14.45 -9.81 -35.06
N GLU A 781 13.16 -10.03 -34.97
CA GLU A 781 12.57 -11.31 -34.63
C GLU A 781 11.84 -11.87 -35.84
N THR A 782 12.20 -13.10 -36.25
CA THR A 782 11.61 -13.78 -37.39
C THR A 782 10.89 -15.03 -36.90
N GLU A 783 9.61 -15.10 -37.18
CA GLU A 783 8.76 -16.20 -36.79
C GLU A 783 8.09 -16.86 -38.01
N ALA A 784 7.79 -18.14 -37.88
CA ALA A 784 7.00 -18.82 -38.88
C ALA A 784 5.54 -18.37 -38.85
N CYS A 785 4.95 -18.16 -40.04
CA CYS A 785 3.56 -17.80 -40.16
C CYS A 785 2.62 -18.91 -39.72
N THR A 786 1.84 -18.66 -38.67
CA THR A 786 0.71 -19.53 -38.30
C THR A 786 -0.43 -19.26 -39.26
N ILE A 787 -0.58 -20.10 -40.29
CA ILE A 787 -1.55 -19.90 -41.37
C ILE A 787 -2.93 -20.38 -40.90
N THR A 788 -3.89 -19.52 -40.80
CA THR A 788 -5.29 -19.87 -40.56
C THR A 788 -5.86 -20.53 -41.82
N PRO A 789 -6.58 -21.67 -41.69
CA PRO A 789 -7.24 -22.30 -42.83
C PRO A 789 -8.25 -21.35 -43.51
N ALA A 790 -8.36 -21.40 -44.81
CA ALA A 790 -9.40 -20.68 -45.55
C ALA A 790 -10.79 -21.19 -45.16
N THR A 791 -11.74 -20.26 -45.09
CA THR A 791 -13.17 -20.52 -44.90
C THR A 791 -13.95 -20.03 -46.12
N CYS A 792 -15.22 -20.31 -46.17
CA CYS A 792 -16.08 -19.80 -47.25
C CYS A 792 -16.16 -18.24 -47.33
N LYS A 793 -15.75 -17.57 -46.27
CA LYS A 793 -15.74 -16.11 -46.14
C LYS A 793 -14.33 -15.51 -46.29
N ASP A 794 -13.39 -16.11 -45.61
CA ASP A 794 -12.05 -15.55 -45.48
C ASP A 794 -11.01 -16.52 -46.09
N GLY A 795 -10.05 -15.94 -46.81
CA GLY A 795 -8.91 -16.65 -47.34
C GLY A 795 -7.95 -17.11 -46.26
N SER A 796 -7.04 -18.04 -46.58
CA SER A 796 -5.98 -18.43 -45.68
C SER A 796 -4.98 -17.28 -45.49
N ALA A 797 -4.70 -16.90 -44.25
CA ALA A 797 -3.80 -15.79 -43.89
C ALA A 797 -2.94 -16.12 -42.68
N CYS A 798 -1.82 -15.45 -42.53
CA CYS A 798 -1.06 -15.49 -41.28
C CYS A 798 -1.85 -14.83 -40.16
N ALA A 799 -2.04 -15.52 -39.06
CA ALA A 799 -2.80 -15.02 -37.90
C ALA A 799 -2.14 -13.79 -37.24
N VAL A 800 -0.85 -13.59 -37.43
CA VAL A 800 -0.06 -12.56 -36.79
C VAL A 800 0.10 -11.32 -37.70
N CYS A 801 0.66 -11.51 -38.90
CA CYS A 801 0.98 -10.40 -39.79
C CYS A 801 -0.10 -10.13 -40.87
N GLY A 802 -1.13 -10.96 -40.98
CA GLY A 802 -2.23 -10.78 -41.92
C GLY A 802 -1.90 -11.12 -43.39
N GLN A 803 -0.68 -11.62 -43.71
CA GLN A 803 -0.28 -11.95 -45.05
C GLN A 803 -1.19 -13.04 -45.62
N GLN A 804 -1.78 -12.78 -46.78
CA GLN A 804 -2.68 -13.74 -47.47
C GLN A 804 -1.88 -14.80 -48.20
N TYR A 805 -2.30 -16.08 -48.03
CA TYR A 805 -1.71 -17.26 -48.69
C TYR A 805 -2.67 -17.99 -49.60
N GLY A 806 -3.94 -17.62 -49.64
CA GLY A 806 -4.96 -18.18 -50.47
C GLY A 806 -6.30 -17.44 -50.36
N GLY A 807 -7.17 -17.59 -51.37
CA GLY A 807 -8.53 -17.05 -51.33
C GLY A 807 -9.48 -17.85 -50.48
N PRO A 808 -10.75 -17.38 -50.31
CA PRO A 808 -11.78 -18.14 -49.60
C PRO A 808 -11.98 -19.54 -50.18
N ASP A 809 -12.19 -20.55 -49.37
CA ASP A 809 -12.52 -21.93 -49.75
C ASP A 809 -14.02 -22.16 -49.63
N THR A 810 -14.71 -22.10 -50.77
CA THR A 810 -16.19 -22.19 -50.80
C THR A 810 -16.77 -23.51 -50.30
N GLY A 811 -15.92 -24.52 -50.11
CA GLY A 811 -16.32 -25.81 -49.52
C GLY A 811 -16.14 -25.92 -47.98
N LYS A 812 -15.55 -24.88 -47.32
CA LYS A 812 -15.30 -24.87 -45.88
C LYS A 812 -16.15 -23.84 -45.17
N HIS A 813 -17.34 -24.26 -44.82
CA HIS A 813 -18.31 -23.36 -44.20
C HIS A 813 -17.95 -23.07 -42.75
N ALA A 814 -17.89 -21.79 -42.39
CA ALA A 814 -17.67 -21.29 -41.05
C ALA A 814 -19.00 -20.72 -40.53
N ASP A 815 -19.22 -20.84 -39.23
CA ASP A 815 -20.40 -20.32 -38.56
C ASP A 815 -21.72 -20.96 -39.06
N LEU A 816 -21.74 -22.31 -39.06
CA LEU A 816 -22.94 -23.10 -39.35
C LEU A 816 -23.90 -23.08 -38.15
N GLN A 817 -25.07 -22.48 -38.38
CA GLN A 817 -26.14 -22.41 -37.40
C GLN A 817 -27.21 -23.48 -37.74
N HIS A 818 -27.53 -24.33 -36.79
CA HIS A 818 -28.55 -25.40 -36.92
C HIS A 818 -29.93 -24.84 -36.56
N PHE A 819 -30.87 -25.06 -37.46
CA PHE A 819 -32.30 -24.77 -37.28
C PHE A 819 -33.12 -26.08 -37.34
N PRO A 820 -33.58 -26.57 -36.21
CA PRO A 820 -34.37 -27.83 -36.16
C PRO A 820 -35.71 -27.66 -36.87
N ALA A 821 -36.28 -28.77 -37.35
CA ALA A 821 -37.59 -28.74 -37.99
C ALA A 821 -38.70 -28.27 -37.04
N VAL A 822 -39.51 -27.35 -37.51
CA VAL A 822 -40.71 -26.88 -36.82
C VAL A 822 -41.94 -27.22 -37.64
N ALA A 823 -42.87 -27.91 -37.03
CA ALA A 823 -44.14 -28.29 -37.72
C ALA A 823 -44.96 -27.04 -38.06
N ALA A 824 -45.50 -26.98 -39.29
CA ALA A 824 -46.45 -25.96 -39.70
C ALA A 824 -47.76 -26.09 -38.94
N THR A 825 -48.37 -24.99 -38.61
CA THR A 825 -49.70 -24.93 -38.01
C THR A 825 -50.66 -24.27 -38.99
N THR A 826 -51.93 -24.12 -38.64
CA THR A 826 -52.94 -23.39 -39.45
C THR A 826 -52.63 -21.91 -39.49
N ASP A 827 -51.93 -21.37 -38.49
CA ASP A 827 -51.67 -19.93 -38.30
C ASP A 827 -50.25 -19.51 -38.71
N ALA A 828 -49.32 -20.45 -38.70
CA ALA A 828 -47.93 -20.20 -39.00
C ALA A 828 -47.31 -21.26 -39.92
N GLU A 829 -46.41 -20.82 -40.80
CA GLU A 829 -45.55 -21.72 -41.57
C GLU A 829 -44.55 -22.39 -40.62
N GLY A 830 -44.22 -23.66 -40.93
CA GLY A 830 -43.11 -24.37 -40.27
C GLY A 830 -41.85 -24.33 -41.06
N ASN A 831 -40.81 -24.94 -40.59
CA ASN A 831 -39.59 -25.18 -41.36
C ASN A 831 -39.16 -26.66 -41.28
N LYS A 832 -38.54 -27.12 -42.35
CA LYS A 832 -37.74 -28.33 -42.33
C LYS A 832 -36.44 -28.07 -41.55
N GLU A 833 -35.81 -29.08 -41.04
CA GLU A 833 -34.48 -28.97 -40.48
C GLU A 833 -33.47 -28.49 -41.54
N TYR A 834 -32.67 -27.47 -41.18
CA TYR A 834 -31.67 -26.94 -42.08
C TYR A 834 -30.50 -26.29 -41.29
N TRP A 835 -29.38 -26.12 -41.98
CA TRP A 835 -28.22 -25.39 -41.47
C TRP A 835 -28.01 -24.14 -42.33
N TYR A 836 -27.71 -23.04 -41.65
CA TYR A 836 -27.41 -21.75 -42.30
C TYR A 836 -25.98 -21.36 -42.04
N CYS A 837 -25.20 -21.06 -43.07
CA CYS A 837 -23.84 -20.60 -42.94
C CYS A 837 -23.82 -19.05 -42.84
N GLY A 838 -23.50 -18.48 -41.68
CA GLY A 838 -23.37 -17.06 -41.48
C GLY A 838 -22.23 -16.43 -42.31
N GLY A 839 -21.23 -17.22 -42.68
CA GLY A 839 -20.09 -16.77 -43.47
C GLY A 839 -20.39 -16.49 -44.95
N CYS A 840 -21.09 -17.38 -45.65
CA CYS A 840 -21.41 -17.23 -47.06
C CYS A 840 -22.92 -16.98 -47.37
N GLY A 841 -23.78 -17.04 -46.33
CA GLY A 841 -25.20 -16.78 -46.47
C GLY A 841 -26.02 -17.89 -47.11
N LYS A 842 -25.46 -19.14 -47.22
CA LYS A 842 -26.10 -20.28 -47.84
C LYS A 842 -26.81 -21.18 -46.87
N TYR A 843 -27.81 -21.93 -47.38
CA TYR A 843 -28.60 -22.89 -46.58
C TYR A 843 -28.27 -24.30 -47.02
N PHE A 844 -28.28 -25.23 -46.09
CA PHE A 844 -27.93 -26.63 -46.31
C PHE A 844 -28.95 -27.54 -45.63
N SER A 845 -29.19 -28.71 -46.24
CA SER A 845 -30.07 -29.73 -45.68
C SER A 845 -29.40 -30.70 -44.73
N ASP A 846 -28.11 -30.62 -44.52
CA ASP A 846 -27.29 -31.53 -43.71
C ASP A 846 -26.25 -30.78 -42.88
N ALA A 847 -25.82 -31.40 -41.77
CA ALA A 847 -24.87 -30.81 -40.81
C ALA A 847 -23.42 -30.72 -41.35
N ALA A 848 -23.10 -31.44 -42.42
CA ALA A 848 -21.82 -31.37 -43.12
C ALA A 848 -21.76 -30.20 -44.13
N ALA A 849 -22.88 -29.55 -44.39
CA ALA A 849 -23.05 -28.49 -45.38
C ALA A 849 -22.64 -28.92 -46.82
N GLU A 850 -22.92 -30.17 -47.17
CA GLU A 850 -22.60 -30.71 -48.47
C GLU A 850 -23.73 -30.50 -49.48
N THR A 851 -24.98 -30.46 -49.02
CA THR A 851 -26.16 -30.29 -49.89
C THR A 851 -26.77 -28.91 -49.70
N GLU A 852 -26.42 -27.98 -50.62
CA GLU A 852 -26.97 -26.62 -50.64
C GLU A 852 -28.46 -26.62 -51.04
N ILE A 853 -29.28 -25.90 -50.32
CA ILE A 853 -30.72 -25.73 -50.57
C ILE A 853 -31.03 -24.21 -50.62
N THR A 854 -32.16 -23.87 -51.16
CA THR A 854 -32.60 -22.48 -51.14
C THR A 854 -33.37 -22.16 -49.85
N ARG A 855 -33.51 -20.89 -49.52
CA ARG A 855 -34.31 -20.48 -48.39
C ARG A 855 -35.77 -20.95 -48.52
N ALA A 856 -36.28 -21.01 -49.72
CA ALA A 856 -37.65 -21.51 -49.99
C ALA A 856 -37.83 -22.96 -49.65
N ASP A 857 -36.78 -23.78 -49.83
CA ASP A 857 -36.81 -25.21 -49.49
C ASP A 857 -36.85 -25.51 -47.98
N THR A 858 -36.51 -24.55 -47.15
CA THR A 858 -36.55 -24.65 -45.68
C THR A 858 -37.98 -24.48 -45.17
N VAL A 859 -38.88 -23.83 -45.92
CA VAL A 859 -40.22 -23.48 -45.45
C VAL A 859 -41.20 -24.62 -45.64
N THR A 860 -42.02 -24.91 -44.63
CA THR A 860 -43.17 -25.82 -44.70
C THR A 860 -44.48 -24.97 -44.69
N ALA A 861 -45.25 -25.04 -45.74
CA ALA A 861 -46.49 -24.25 -45.87
C ALA A 861 -47.49 -24.53 -44.75
N LYS A 862 -48.28 -23.52 -44.41
CA LYS A 862 -49.35 -23.62 -43.40
C LYS A 862 -50.33 -24.75 -43.74
N LEU A 863 -50.82 -25.41 -42.70
CA LEU A 863 -51.86 -26.41 -42.84
C LEU A 863 -53.20 -25.74 -43.28
N PRO A 864 -53.99 -26.37 -44.20
CA PRO A 864 -55.28 -25.79 -44.62
C PRO A 864 -56.27 -25.76 -43.44
N GLN A 865 -56.99 -24.65 -43.32
CA GLN A 865 -58.04 -24.53 -42.32
C GLN A 865 -59.21 -25.44 -42.69
N PRO A 866 -59.88 -26.07 -41.68
CA PRO A 866 -61.10 -26.88 -41.94
C PRO A 866 -62.20 -25.96 -42.45
N THR A 867 -62.69 -26.26 -43.65
CA THR A 867 -63.91 -25.58 -44.21
C THR A 867 -65.17 -26.07 -43.52
N THR A 868 -65.84 -25.18 -42.88
CA THR A 868 -67.30 -25.42 -42.52
C THR A 868 -68.15 -24.77 -43.59
N PRO A 869 -69.28 -25.37 -43.93
CA PRO A 869 -70.17 -24.85 -45.04
C PRO A 869 -70.93 -23.63 -44.69
N PRO A 870 -71.48 -22.86 -45.69
CA PRO A 870 -72.02 -21.50 -45.49
C PRO A 870 -73.45 -21.48 -45.06
N THR A 871 -73.80 -20.55 -44.19
CA THR A 871 -75.19 -20.15 -44.00
C THR A 871 -75.35 -18.63 -44.22
N ALA A 872 -76.37 -18.32 -44.98
CA ALA A 872 -76.76 -17.11 -45.66
C ALA A 872 -76.62 -15.76 -44.94
N SER A 873 -76.35 -14.81 -45.76
CA SER A 873 -76.54 -13.36 -45.62
C SER A 873 -78.05 -12.99 -45.31
N PRO A 874 -78.40 -11.82 -44.74
CA PRO A 874 -78.49 -10.65 -45.56
C PRO A 874 -78.17 -9.27 -44.93
N THR A 875 -77.64 -8.39 -45.77
CA THR A 875 -78.09 -7.04 -46.14
C THR A 875 -77.96 -5.90 -45.13
N ALA A 876 -77.30 -4.87 -45.67
CA ALA A 876 -77.50 -3.40 -45.64
C ALA A 876 -76.61 -2.56 -44.76
N GLN A 877 -75.76 -1.96 -45.42
CA GLN A 877 -75.32 -0.55 -45.59
C GLN A 877 -76.17 0.57 -44.93
N PRO A 878 -75.75 1.87 -44.75
CA PRO A 878 -74.40 2.45 -44.87
C PRO A 878 -74.06 3.59 -43.86
N THR A 879 -73.07 4.31 -44.12
CA THR A 879 -72.71 5.71 -43.77
C THR A 879 -72.19 5.93 -42.38
N THR A 880 -71.15 6.65 -42.13
CA THR A 880 -70.45 7.81 -42.74
C THR A 880 -69.03 7.98 -42.08
N ALA A 881 -68.11 8.36 -42.87
CA ALA A 881 -66.96 9.11 -42.41
C ALA A 881 -67.40 10.59 -42.17
N PRO A 882 -66.67 11.49 -41.59
CA PRO A 882 -65.38 11.87 -42.01
C PRO A 882 -64.37 12.43 -40.92
N GLN A 883 -63.15 12.54 -41.37
CA GLN A 883 -62.23 13.69 -41.30
C GLN A 883 -61.72 14.14 -39.92
N ALA A 884 -60.43 14.15 -39.76
CA ALA A 884 -59.36 15.00 -40.24
C ALA A 884 -58.92 16.11 -39.28
N ALA A 885 -57.67 16.38 -39.36
CA ALA A 885 -56.90 17.59 -39.04
C ALA A 885 -56.27 17.61 -37.63
N GLU A 886 -55.15 18.03 -37.35
CA GLU A 886 -54.07 18.74 -38.14
C GLU A 886 -52.84 18.85 -37.29
N GLN A 887 -51.69 18.86 -37.94
CA GLN A 887 -50.47 19.45 -37.40
C GLN A 887 -50.58 20.99 -37.36
N PRO A 888 -49.79 21.72 -36.64
CA PRO A 888 -48.60 22.31 -37.18
C PRO A 888 -47.40 22.43 -36.21
N ARG A 889 -46.18 22.16 -36.69
CA ARG A 889 -45.21 23.02 -37.35
C ARG A 889 -44.40 24.03 -36.49
N ARG A 890 -43.11 23.83 -36.49
CA ARG A 890 -41.96 24.77 -36.61
C ARG A 890 -41.65 25.66 -35.39
N THR A 891 -40.39 25.86 -35.07
CA THR A 891 -39.21 26.41 -35.78
C THR A 891 -37.92 26.24 -34.99
N ALA A 892 -36.92 25.86 -35.61
CA ALA A 892 -35.62 26.42 -36.12
C ALA A 892 -34.43 26.52 -35.16
N GLN A 893 -33.42 25.92 -35.61
CA GLN A 893 -31.94 25.94 -35.46
C GLN A 893 -31.36 27.37 -35.36
N PRO A 894 -30.08 27.57 -34.91
CA PRO A 894 -28.92 26.94 -35.51
C PRO A 894 -27.70 26.59 -34.63
N THR A 895 -26.97 25.58 -35.07
CA THR A 895 -25.51 25.40 -35.29
C THR A 895 -24.52 26.01 -34.31
N VAL A 896 -23.58 25.15 -33.80
CA VAL A 896 -22.16 25.09 -34.17
C VAL A 896 -21.52 23.85 -33.56
N GLN A 897 -20.84 23.08 -34.37
CA GLN A 897 -19.89 22.02 -34.07
C GLN A 897 -18.50 22.64 -33.85
N PRO A 898 -17.55 22.05 -33.08
CA PRO A 898 -16.75 20.99 -33.67
C PRO A 898 -16.17 19.89 -32.75
N THR A 899 -15.90 18.82 -33.40
CA THR A 899 -14.77 17.86 -33.34
C THR A 899 -14.63 16.89 -32.20
N ALA A 900 -14.68 15.65 -32.63
CA ALA A 900 -14.47 14.41 -31.91
C ALA A 900 -13.00 14.08 -31.60
N ALA A 901 -12.75 13.32 -30.58
CA ALA A 901 -11.60 12.45 -30.44
C ALA A 901 -12.06 11.03 -30.02
N PRO A 902 -11.38 9.98 -30.44
CA PRO A 902 -11.97 8.65 -30.52
C PRO A 902 -11.79 7.85 -29.25
N THR A 903 -12.84 7.14 -28.94
CA THR A 903 -12.94 6.12 -27.88
C THR A 903 -12.36 4.80 -28.38
N VAL A 904 -11.47 4.20 -27.60
CA VAL A 904 -11.01 2.82 -27.79
C VAL A 904 -11.80 1.91 -26.87
N GLN A 905 -12.48 0.93 -27.44
CA GLN A 905 -13.10 -0.16 -26.69
C GLN A 905 -12.13 -1.33 -26.52
N PRO A 906 -12.18 -2.07 -25.40
CA PRO A 906 -11.40 -3.29 -25.23
C PRO A 906 -12.13 -4.51 -25.76
N VAL A 907 -11.36 -5.37 -26.39
CA VAL A 907 -11.74 -6.64 -26.99
C VAL A 907 -11.93 -7.70 -25.92
N SER A 908 -12.98 -8.49 -26.08
CA SER A 908 -13.36 -9.62 -25.27
C SER A 908 -12.46 -10.85 -25.47
N THR A 909 -12.20 -11.56 -24.41
CA THR A 909 -11.47 -12.83 -24.37
C THR A 909 -12.39 -14.05 -24.58
N ILE A 910 -11.85 -15.04 -25.22
CA ILE A 910 -12.44 -16.32 -25.61
C ILE A 910 -12.06 -17.44 -24.62
N PRO A 911 -12.84 -18.54 -24.56
CA PRO A 911 -12.85 -19.46 -23.44
C PRO A 911 -11.82 -20.60 -23.51
N ALA A 912 -11.43 -21.07 -22.34
CA ALA A 912 -10.63 -22.26 -22.18
C ALA A 912 -11.51 -23.48 -21.96
N THR A 913 -11.21 -24.56 -22.67
CA THR A 913 -11.74 -25.90 -22.41
C THR A 913 -10.82 -26.68 -21.48
N GLY A 914 -11.46 -27.36 -20.56
CA GLY A 914 -11.07 -28.16 -19.47
C GLY A 914 -9.80 -28.98 -19.46
N ASP A 915 -9.22 -29.06 -18.27
CA ASP A 915 -8.97 -30.38 -17.67
C ASP A 915 -8.92 -30.25 -16.13
N THR A 916 -9.44 -31.23 -15.47
CA THR A 916 -9.65 -31.33 -14.05
C THR A 916 -8.51 -32.10 -13.40
N SER A 917 -7.60 -31.39 -12.70
CA SER A 917 -6.91 -31.95 -11.53
C SER A 917 -6.25 -30.79 -10.76
N SER A 918 -6.80 -30.47 -9.60
CA SER A 918 -6.37 -29.37 -8.77
C SER A 918 -5.30 -29.80 -7.77
N PRO A 919 -4.09 -29.21 -7.82
CA PRO A 919 -3.06 -29.44 -6.79
C PRO A 919 -3.29 -28.74 -5.47
N ILE A 920 -4.36 -27.94 -5.35
CA ILE A 920 -4.60 -27.08 -4.17
C ILE A 920 -5.12 -27.85 -2.96
N LEU A 921 -5.76 -29.00 -3.17
CA LEU A 921 -6.28 -29.83 -2.07
C LEU A 921 -5.18 -30.57 -1.28
N TRP A 922 -4.03 -30.81 -1.90
CA TRP A 922 -2.90 -31.48 -1.25
C TRP A 922 -2.01 -30.53 -0.47
N ALA A 923 -1.99 -29.22 -0.83
CA ALA A 923 -1.24 -28.22 -0.09
C ALA A 923 -1.88 -27.84 1.26
N ALA A 924 -3.21 -27.90 1.36
CA ALA A 924 -3.92 -27.64 2.60
C ALA A 924 -3.78 -28.79 3.63
N LEU A 925 -3.62 -30.03 3.18
CA LEU A 925 -3.41 -31.19 4.05
C LEU A 925 -1.97 -31.31 4.58
N LEU A 926 -0.99 -30.76 3.84
CA LEU A 926 0.42 -30.74 4.26
C LEU A 926 0.73 -29.62 5.28
N LEU A 927 -0.02 -28.52 5.28
CA LEU A 927 0.14 -27.42 6.25
C LEU A 927 -0.47 -27.76 7.62
N CYS A 928 -1.49 -28.61 7.68
CA CYS A 928 -2.06 -29.05 8.95
C CYS A 928 -1.25 -30.15 9.66
N SER A 929 -0.39 -30.89 8.93
CA SER A 929 0.48 -31.92 9.52
C SER A 929 1.83 -31.38 9.98
N GLY A 930 2.30 -30.21 9.48
CA GLY A 930 3.55 -29.55 9.88
C GLY A 930 3.48 -28.83 11.23
N ALA A 931 2.34 -28.33 11.63
CA ALA A 931 2.17 -27.62 12.89
C ALA A 931 2.14 -28.56 14.12
N GLY A 932 1.79 -29.83 13.94
CA GLY A 932 1.75 -30.82 15.00
C GLY A 932 3.13 -31.32 15.47
N LEU A 933 4.15 -31.24 14.61
CA LEU A 933 5.50 -31.73 14.88
C LEU A 933 6.43 -30.68 15.52
N ALA A 934 6.12 -29.39 15.37
CA ALA A 934 6.92 -28.31 15.98
C ALA A 934 6.63 -28.13 17.47
N VAL A 935 5.44 -28.48 17.95
CA VAL A 935 5.05 -28.36 19.35
C VAL A 935 5.62 -29.51 20.22
N THR A 936 5.89 -30.67 19.64
CA THR A 936 6.49 -31.82 20.35
C THR A 936 8.02 -31.70 20.49
N ALA A 937 8.70 -30.99 19.60
CA ALA A 937 10.13 -30.74 19.69
C ALA A 937 10.49 -29.67 20.76
N TYR A 938 9.60 -28.68 20.99
CA TYR A 938 9.84 -27.63 22.01
C TYR A 938 9.65 -28.10 23.44
N LYS A 939 8.87 -29.17 23.69
CA LYS A 939 8.67 -29.73 25.03
C LYS A 939 9.79 -30.68 25.50
N LYS A 940 10.66 -31.15 24.61
CA LYS A 940 11.70 -32.13 24.96
C LYS A 940 13.04 -31.51 25.38
N ASN A 941 13.23 -30.19 25.21
CA ASN A 941 14.49 -29.51 25.56
C ASN A 941 14.44 -28.70 26.88
N ARG A 942 13.39 -28.86 27.72
CA ARG A 942 13.28 -28.16 29.03
C ARG A 942 13.53 -29.05 30.26
N HIS A 943 14.03 -30.26 30.04
CA HIS A 943 14.38 -31.17 31.15
C HIS A 943 15.85 -31.59 31.18
N ARG A 944 16.75 -30.79 30.63
CA ARG A 944 18.20 -30.95 30.85
C ARG A 944 18.89 -29.59 30.83
N SER A 945 18.87 -28.89 31.90
CA SER A 945 19.93 -28.06 32.52
C SER A 945 19.35 -27.42 33.78
#